data_6960a3929c59a8019be1f6047249d0d6
#
_entry.id   6960a3929c59a8019be1f6047249d0d6
#
_cell.length_a   1.000
_cell.length_b   1.000
_cell.length_c   1.000
_cell.angle_alpha   90.00
_cell.angle_beta   90.00
_cell.angle_gamma   90.00
#
_symmetry.space_group_name_H-M   'P 1'
#
loop_
_entity.id
_entity.type
_entity.pdbx_description
1 polymer ?
#
loop_
_entity_poly.entity_id
_entity_poly.type
_entity_poly.pdbx_seq_one_letter_code
_entity_poly.pdbx_strand_id
1 'polypeptide(L)'
;MFSKDLEHTIGQCYKRAREARHEFMTVEHLLLALLDNPSAQAVLKACGADADRLRQELEQAIEASVSRLAEDDGRDTQPTLGFQRVLQRAVYHVQSSGKKEVTGANVLVAIFGEKDSHAVYYLNQQDVTRLDVVNYLSHGIAKLGEEGEQPSSSEGEGRMEGGEGEPKGDALTEFASNLNEQARAGRIDPLVGRADEIERTIQVLCRRRKNNPLYVGEAGVGKTAIAEGLARRIVEGSVPDVLADAVIYSLDLGALVAGTKYRGDFEKRLKGVLTALKKVPNAVLFIDEIHTIIGAGSASGGTMDASNLIKPALASGELRCIGSTTFQEYRGIFEKDRALARRFQKIDIVEPTVGETYEILQGLKSKYEAHHGVTYADEALQAAVDLSVKHIADRLLPDKAIDVIDEAGARQRLMPEGQRKELIDVEEVEAIVAKMARIPAKQVSATDKDVLQHLERNLKMVIFGQDPAIGTLASAIKLARSGLGNPEKPIGNFLFAGPTGVGKTEVTKQLALQLGIELVRFDMSEYMEPHSISRLIGAPPGYVGFDQGGLLTEKIVKTPHCVLLLDEIEKAHPDIFNILLQVMDRGVLTDTNGREANFKNVVLVMTTNAGAAQASRRSIGFTKQDHATDAMETIRRSFTPEFRNRLDAVVQFQALGFEHILRVVDKFLIELELLLQDKHVSLSATPTARDWLAHHGFDPLMGARPMARVIQDRIKRPLADELLFGKLVNGGKVSIDVRDDELVVETQAEPERLLPVTVE
;
A
#
# COMPACT_ATOMS: atom_id res chain seq x y z
N MET A 1 -3.14 -14.22 -10.80
CA MET A 1 -3.31 -15.00 -12.03
C MET A 1 -3.64 -16.42 -11.62
N PHE A 2 -4.48 -17.16 -12.35
CA PHE A 2 -4.74 -18.55 -12.01
C PHE A 2 -3.51 -19.42 -12.29
N SER A 3 -3.28 -20.46 -11.49
CA SER A 3 -2.25 -21.45 -11.77
C SER A 3 -2.62 -22.24 -13.03
N LYS A 4 -1.63 -22.76 -13.75
CA LYS A 4 -1.85 -23.55 -14.99
C LYS A 4 -2.78 -24.76 -14.75
N ASP A 5 -2.63 -25.41 -13.60
CA ASP A 5 -3.48 -26.55 -13.24
C ASP A 5 -4.93 -26.13 -12.98
N LEU A 6 -5.14 -24.94 -12.40
CA LEU A 6 -6.49 -24.42 -12.18
C LEU A 6 -7.14 -23.95 -13.48
N GLU A 7 -6.40 -23.30 -14.38
CA GLU A 7 -6.91 -22.93 -15.70
C GLU A 7 -7.34 -24.18 -16.49
N HIS A 8 -6.54 -25.24 -16.43
CA HIS A 8 -6.89 -26.52 -17.04
C HIS A 8 -8.17 -27.12 -16.41
N THR A 9 -8.28 -27.08 -15.08
CA THR A 9 -9.45 -27.59 -14.34
C THR A 9 -10.74 -26.85 -14.72
N ILE A 10 -10.68 -25.51 -14.79
CA ILE A 10 -11.82 -24.67 -15.21
C ILE A 10 -12.20 -24.98 -16.67
N GLY A 11 -11.21 -25.13 -17.55
CA GLY A 11 -11.43 -25.51 -18.96
C GLY A 11 -12.09 -26.87 -19.09
N GLN A 12 -11.68 -27.86 -18.30
CA GLN A 12 -12.29 -29.21 -18.22
C GLN A 12 -13.73 -29.13 -17.67
N CYS A 13 -13.96 -28.32 -16.66
CA CYS A 13 -15.29 -28.09 -16.11
C CYS A 13 -16.26 -27.58 -17.18
N TYR A 14 -15.83 -26.56 -17.93
CA TYR A 14 -16.61 -25.98 -19.02
C TYR A 14 -16.89 -27.02 -20.14
N LYS A 15 -15.86 -27.77 -20.54
CA LYS A 15 -15.96 -28.79 -21.56
C LYS A 15 -16.95 -29.89 -21.18
N ARG A 16 -16.89 -30.44 -19.95
CA ARG A 16 -17.80 -31.46 -19.44
C ARG A 16 -19.26 -30.98 -19.37
N ALA A 17 -19.47 -29.74 -18.85
CA ALA A 17 -20.81 -29.15 -18.78
C ALA A 17 -21.43 -28.94 -20.18
N ARG A 18 -20.62 -28.54 -21.16
CA ARG A 18 -21.05 -28.37 -22.56
C ARG A 18 -21.33 -29.70 -23.24
N GLU A 19 -20.50 -30.73 -23.04
CA GLU A 19 -20.70 -32.08 -23.57
C GLU A 19 -21.98 -32.72 -23.01
N ALA A 20 -22.29 -32.46 -21.74
CA ALA A 20 -23.54 -32.87 -21.10
C ALA A 20 -24.75 -31.98 -21.45
N ARG A 21 -24.54 -30.92 -22.26
CA ARG A 21 -25.57 -29.94 -22.67
C ARG A 21 -26.27 -29.25 -21.50
N HIS A 22 -25.56 -29.01 -20.39
CA HIS A 22 -26.13 -28.30 -19.25
C HIS A 22 -26.29 -26.82 -19.60
N GLU A 23 -27.45 -26.25 -19.29
CA GLU A 23 -27.72 -24.82 -19.53
C GLU A 23 -26.83 -23.94 -18.65
N PHE A 24 -26.60 -24.35 -17.41
CA PHE A 24 -25.81 -23.60 -16.44
C PHE A 24 -24.66 -24.41 -15.86
N MET A 25 -23.52 -23.76 -15.66
CA MET A 25 -22.39 -24.27 -14.93
C MET A 25 -22.45 -23.78 -13.47
N THR A 26 -22.62 -24.69 -12.53
CA THR A 26 -22.86 -24.40 -11.11
C THR A 26 -21.63 -24.65 -10.23
N VAL A 27 -21.71 -24.35 -8.94
CA VAL A 27 -20.64 -24.59 -7.96
C VAL A 27 -20.33 -26.10 -7.82
N GLU A 28 -21.34 -26.95 -8.00
CA GLU A 28 -21.22 -28.41 -8.00
C GLU A 28 -20.32 -28.89 -9.14
N HIS A 29 -20.47 -28.32 -10.33
CA HIS A 29 -19.58 -28.62 -11.46
C HIS A 29 -18.12 -28.20 -11.16
N LEU A 30 -17.93 -27.08 -10.48
CA LEU A 30 -16.61 -26.62 -10.09
C LEU A 30 -15.96 -27.56 -9.08
N LEU A 31 -16.71 -27.97 -8.04
CA LEU A 31 -16.21 -28.92 -7.05
C LEU A 31 -15.89 -30.28 -7.69
N LEU A 32 -16.75 -30.76 -8.57
CA LEU A 32 -16.52 -32.00 -9.31
C LEU A 32 -15.24 -31.97 -10.15
N ALA A 33 -14.97 -30.85 -10.80
CA ALA A 33 -13.73 -30.67 -11.55
C ALA A 33 -12.48 -30.50 -10.62
N LEU A 34 -12.66 -29.95 -9.43
CA LEU A 34 -11.60 -29.81 -8.44
C LEU A 34 -11.19 -31.16 -7.82
N LEU A 35 -12.02 -32.19 -7.86
CA LEU A 35 -11.64 -33.55 -7.45
C LEU A 35 -10.50 -34.12 -8.30
N ASP A 36 -10.34 -33.63 -9.54
CA ASP A 36 -9.25 -34.02 -10.45
C ASP A 36 -8.06 -33.07 -10.37
N ASN A 37 -8.15 -31.96 -9.60
CA ASN A 37 -7.08 -30.97 -9.48
C ASN A 37 -6.06 -31.38 -8.41
N PRO A 38 -4.75 -31.46 -8.72
CA PRO A 38 -3.73 -31.97 -7.79
C PRO A 38 -3.70 -31.25 -6.43
N SER A 39 -3.81 -29.92 -6.44
CA SER A 39 -3.74 -29.12 -5.21
C SER A 39 -4.98 -29.23 -4.35
N ALA A 40 -6.18 -29.33 -4.95
CA ALA A 40 -7.42 -29.54 -4.22
C ALA A 40 -7.56 -30.98 -3.71
N GLN A 41 -7.13 -31.97 -4.51
CA GLN A 41 -7.13 -33.38 -4.15
C GLN A 41 -6.24 -33.66 -2.93
N ALA A 42 -5.05 -33.06 -2.87
CA ALA A 42 -4.16 -33.18 -1.71
C ALA A 42 -4.82 -32.66 -0.43
N VAL A 43 -5.54 -31.55 -0.52
CA VAL A 43 -6.26 -30.96 0.62
C VAL A 43 -7.44 -31.84 1.06
N LEU A 44 -8.26 -32.29 0.11
CA LEU A 44 -9.43 -33.14 0.40
C LEU A 44 -9.01 -34.45 1.06
N LYS A 45 -7.96 -35.10 0.55
CA LYS A 45 -7.37 -36.30 1.12
C LYS A 45 -6.85 -36.08 2.54
N ALA A 46 -6.15 -34.94 2.78
CA ALA A 46 -5.65 -34.60 4.11
C ALA A 46 -6.78 -34.30 5.11
N CYS A 47 -7.92 -33.80 4.63
CA CYS A 47 -9.11 -33.55 5.43
C CYS A 47 -9.97 -34.83 5.62
N GLY A 48 -9.60 -35.98 5.01
CA GLY A 48 -10.32 -37.27 5.18
C GLY A 48 -11.55 -37.43 4.27
N ALA A 49 -11.65 -36.64 3.19
CA ALA A 49 -12.74 -36.76 2.22
C ALA A 49 -12.61 -38.04 1.35
N ASP A 50 -13.71 -38.74 1.16
CA ASP A 50 -13.86 -39.80 0.16
C ASP A 50 -14.22 -39.17 -1.20
N ALA A 51 -13.22 -39.07 -2.07
CA ALA A 51 -13.35 -38.39 -3.38
C ALA A 51 -14.32 -39.14 -4.31
N ASP A 52 -14.39 -40.50 -4.22
CA ASP A 52 -15.23 -41.28 -5.10
C ASP A 52 -16.72 -41.17 -4.71
N ARG A 53 -16.99 -41.16 -3.42
CA ARG A 53 -18.33 -40.92 -2.88
C ARG A 53 -18.78 -39.49 -3.19
N LEU A 54 -17.92 -38.49 -2.98
CA LEU A 54 -18.22 -37.08 -3.28
C LEU A 54 -18.51 -36.88 -4.77
N ARG A 55 -17.79 -37.56 -5.65
CA ARG A 55 -18.02 -37.56 -7.10
C ARG A 55 -19.42 -38.05 -7.45
N GLN A 56 -19.83 -39.21 -6.91
CA GLN A 56 -21.15 -39.79 -7.17
C GLN A 56 -22.30 -38.89 -6.69
N GLU A 57 -22.15 -38.33 -5.49
CA GLU A 57 -23.14 -37.43 -4.89
C GLU A 57 -23.28 -36.13 -5.72
N LEU A 58 -22.17 -35.57 -6.19
CA LEU A 58 -22.17 -34.38 -7.04
C LEU A 58 -22.75 -34.63 -8.42
N GLU A 59 -22.41 -35.72 -9.07
CA GLU A 59 -22.97 -36.11 -10.37
C GLU A 59 -24.49 -36.28 -10.28
N GLN A 60 -25.01 -36.95 -9.26
CA GLN A 60 -26.44 -37.07 -9.02
C GLN A 60 -27.12 -35.72 -8.77
N ALA A 61 -26.50 -34.87 -7.99
CA ALA A 61 -27.03 -33.53 -7.71
C ALA A 61 -27.09 -32.65 -8.98
N ILE A 62 -26.07 -32.71 -9.81
CA ILE A 62 -26.01 -31.97 -11.07
C ILE A 62 -27.13 -32.49 -12.01
N GLU A 63 -27.29 -33.81 -12.17
CA GLU A 63 -28.33 -34.37 -13.01
C GLU A 63 -29.76 -34.04 -12.54
N ALA A 64 -29.96 -33.95 -11.22
CA ALA A 64 -31.27 -33.63 -10.65
C ALA A 64 -31.62 -32.13 -10.68
N SER A 65 -30.62 -31.23 -10.64
CA SER A 65 -30.84 -29.80 -10.44
C SER A 65 -30.60 -28.92 -11.66
N VAL A 66 -29.84 -29.40 -12.67
CA VAL A 66 -29.47 -28.60 -13.84
C VAL A 66 -30.26 -28.96 -15.08
N SER A 67 -30.92 -27.97 -15.69
CA SER A 67 -31.64 -28.15 -16.95
C SER A 67 -30.67 -28.38 -18.12
N ARG A 68 -31.07 -29.25 -19.04
CA ARG A 68 -30.35 -29.55 -20.29
C ARG A 68 -30.91 -28.73 -21.45
N LEU A 69 -30.04 -28.22 -22.29
CA LEU A 69 -30.41 -27.52 -23.51
C LEU A 69 -30.96 -28.52 -24.56
N ALA A 70 -32.00 -28.14 -25.27
CA ALA A 70 -32.58 -28.92 -26.36
C ALA A 70 -31.60 -29.13 -27.53
N GLU A 71 -31.80 -30.16 -28.36
CA GLU A 71 -30.86 -30.48 -29.47
C GLU A 71 -30.72 -29.36 -30.51
N ASP A 72 -31.75 -28.55 -30.69
CA ASP A 72 -31.79 -27.44 -31.64
C ASP A 72 -31.47 -26.06 -31.02
N ASP A 73 -31.10 -25.99 -29.72
CA ASP A 73 -30.82 -24.74 -29.03
C ASP A 73 -29.35 -24.34 -29.24
N GLY A 74 -29.12 -23.30 -29.98
CA GLY A 74 -27.77 -22.74 -30.29
C GLY A 74 -27.12 -21.96 -29.15
N ARG A 75 -27.68 -21.99 -27.92
CA ARG A 75 -27.13 -21.34 -26.76
C ARG A 75 -25.96 -22.12 -26.16
N ASP A 76 -24.93 -21.45 -25.69
CA ASP A 76 -23.79 -22.05 -25.00
C ASP A 76 -24.05 -22.12 -23.49
N THR A 77 -23.43 -23.09 -22.82
CA THR A 77 -23.46 -23.23 -21.33
C THR A 77 -22.96 -21.97 -20.66
N GLN A 78 -23.68 -21.44 -19.67
CA GLN A 78 -23.32 -20.20 -18.98
C GLN A 78 -22.97 -20.43 -17.51
N PRO A 79 -21.92 -19.80 -16.96
CA PRO A 79 -21.60 -19.89 -15.54
C PRO A 79 -22.64 -19.15 -14.70
N THR A 80 -23.10 -19.77 -13.63
CA THR A 80 -24.00 -19.15 -12.63
C THR A 80 -23.30 -18.04 -11.85
N LEU A 81 -24.07 -17.15 -11.24
CA LEU A 81 -23.54 -16.12 -10.34
C LEU A 81 -22.75 -16.72 -9.16
N GLY A 82 -23.20 -17.87 -8.63
CA GLY A 82 -22.49 -18.59 -7.57
C GLY A 82 -21.09 -19.05 -8.01
N PHE A 83 -21.00 -19.64 -9.20
CA PHE A 83 -19.73 -20.03 -9.80
C PHE A 83 -18.76 -18.85 -9.96
N GLN A 84 -19.25 -17.74 -10.48
CA GLN A 84 -18.43 -16.51 -10.66
C GLN A 84 -17.98 -15.94 -9.32
N ARG A 85 -18.87 -15.88 -8.30
CA ARG A 85 -18.52 -15.38 -6.96
C ARG A 85 -17.45 -16.22 -6.28
N VAL A 86 -17.48 -17.54 -6.43
CA VAL A 86 -16.45 -18.43 -5.89
C VAL A 86 -15.08 -18.09 -6.47
N LEU A 87 -14.98 -17.97 -7.79
CA LEU A 87 -13.70 -17.63 -8.43
C LEU A 87 -13.22 -16.23 -8.03
N GLN A 88 -14.11 -15.24 -8.00
CA GLN A 88 -13.76 -13.89 -7.54
C GLN A 88 -13.26 -13.88 -6.09
N ARG A 89 -13.96 -14.61 -5.19
CA ARG A 89 -13.56 -14.73 -3.78
C ARG A 89 -12.19 -15.38 -3.63
N ALA A 90 -11.89 -16.41 -4.42
CA ALA A 90 -10.58 -17.07 -4.44
C ALA A 90 -9.47 -16.08 -4.88
N VAL A 91 -9.72 -15.26 -5.90
CA VAL A 91 -8.80 -14.22 -6.37
C VAL A 91 -8.56 -13.18 -5.27
N TYR A 92 -9.61 -12.66 -4.64
CA TYR A 92 -9.47 -11.69 -3.54
C TYR A 92 -8.69 -12.26 -2.34
N HIS A 93 -8.95 -13.52 -1.98
CA HIS A 93 -8.24 -14.18 -0.89
C HIS A 93 -6.72 -14.29 -1.15
N VAL A 94 -6.33 -14.61 -2.37
CA VAL A 94 -4.93 -14.74 -2.76
C VAL A 94 -4.25 -13.36 -2.83
N GLN A 95 -4.95 -12.35 -3.37
CA GLN A 95 -4.45 -10.98 -3.41
C GLN A 95 -4.24 -10.39 -2.02
N SER A 96 -5.18 -10.62 -1.09
CA SER A 96 -5.06 -10.16 0.30
C SER A 96 -3.96 -10.87 1.09
N SER A 97 -3.62 -12.11 0.74
CA SER A 97 -2.54 -12.89 1.37
C SER A 97 -1.17 -12.72 0.70
N GLY A 98 -1.03 -11.80 -0.27
CA GLY A 98 0.24 -11.51 -0.94
C GLY A 98 0.79 -12.64 -1.85
N LYS A 99 0.01 -13.70 -2.09
CA LYS A 99 0.39 -14.78 -3.00
C LYS A 99 0.16 -14.38 -4.46
N LYS A 100 1.01 -14.87 -5.37
CA LYS A 100 0.97 -14.46 -6.79
C LYS A 100 0.01 -15.27 -7.65
N GLU A 101 -0.37 -16.48 -7.23
CA GLU A 101 -1.18 -17.41 -8.04
C GLU A 101 -2.32 -18.03 -7.23
N VAL A 102 -3.48 -18.14 -7.88
CA VAL A 102 -4.67 -18.80 -7.34
C VAL A 102 -4.61 -20.29 -7.70
N THR A 103 -4.60 -21.16 -6.72
CA THR A 103 -4.57 -22.63 -6.89
C THR A 103 -5.96 -23.24 -6.68
N GLY A 104 -6.14 -24.52 -7.07
CA GLY A 104 -7.37 -25.27 -6.81
C GLY A 104 -7.74 -25.33 -5.32
N ALA A 105 -6.76 -25.40 -4.44
CA ALA A 105 -6.95 -25.37 -3.00
C ALA A 105 -7.54 -24.03 -2.50
N ASN A 106 -7.17 -22.91 -3.09
CA ASN A 106 -7.77 -21.60 -2.77
C ASN A 106 -9.24 -21.52 -3.22
N VAL A 107 -9.55 -22.13 -4.38
CA VAL A 107 -10.93 -22.21 -4.87
C VAL A 107 -11.77 -23.11 -3.96
N LEU A 108 -11.22 -24.23 -3.47
CA LEU A 108 -11.89 -25.09 -2.50
C LEU A 108 -12.29 -24.34 -1.22
N VAL A 109 -11.41 -23.51 -0.65
CA VAL A 109 -11.74 -22.62 0.49
C VAL A 109 -12.87 -21.65 0.13
N ALA A 110 -12.86 -21.09 -1.08
CA ALA A 110 -13.85 -20.13 -1.51
C ALA A 110 -15.25 -20.75 -1.72
N ILE A 111 -15.35 -22.04 -2.07
CA ILE A 111 -16.61 -22.77 -2.22
C ILE A 111 -17.43 -22.75 -0.93
N PHE A 112 -16.80 -22.88 0.24
CA PHE A 112 -17.50 -22.82 1.54
C PHE A 112 -18.23 -21.48 1.81
N GLY A 113 -17.99 -20.48 0.99
CA GLY A 113 -18.70 -19.20 1.06
C GLY A 113 -20.10 -19.25 0.44
N GLU A 114 -20.42 -20.25 -0.38
CA GLU A 114 -21.75 -20.47 -0.97
C GLU A 114 -22.51 -21.49 -0.14
N LYS A 115 -22.96 -21.09 1.05
CA LYS A 115 -23.56 -21.96 2.08
C LYS A 115 -24.77 -22.76 1.63
N ASP A 116 -25.49 -22.22 0.65
CA ASP A 116 -26.74 -22.81 0.13
C ASP A 116 -26.50 -23.77 -1.06
N SER A 117 -25.23 -24.05 -1.43
CA SER A 117 -24.89 -24.96 -2.52
C SER A 117 -24.84 -26.41 -2.03
N HIS A 118 -25.27 -27.34 -2.89
CA HIS A 118 -25.11 -28.78 -2.65
C HIS A 118 -23.63 -29.17 -2.50
N ALA A 119 -22.72 -28.45 -3.13
CA ALA A 119 -21.28 -28.64 -2.99
C ALA A 119 -20.83 -28.56 -1.52
N VAL A 120 -21.26 -27.50 -0.81
CA VAL A 120 -20.94 -27.31 0.62
C VAL A 120 -21.66 -28.30 1.50
N TYR A 121 -22.91 -28.66 1.13
CA TYR A 121 -23.68 -29.70 1.85
C TYR A 121 -22.94 -31.03 1.87
N TYR A 122 -22.48 -31.53 0.71
CA TYR A 122 -21.79 -32.83 0.63
C TYR A 122 -20.40 -32.80 1.29
N LEU A 123 -19.65 -31.68 1.23
CA LEU A 123 -18.40 -31.53 1.96
C LEU A 123 -18.65 -31.65 3.48
N ASN A 124 -19.67 -30.96 3.99
CA ASN A 124 -20.02 -31.04 5.41
C ASN A 124 -20.53 -32.40 5.82
N GLN A 125 -21.25 -33.16 4.94
CA GLN A 125 -21.72 -34.50 5.20
C GLN A 125 -20.57 -35.51 5.36
N GLN A 126 -19.43 -35.21 4.74
CA GLN A 126 -18.19 -35.98 4.92
C GLN A 126 -17.29 -35.38 6.03
N ASP A 127 -17.86 -34.53 6.88
CA ASP A 127 -17.18 -33.89 8.00
C ASP A 127 -15.94 -33.04 7.59
N VAL A 128 -15.94 -32.56 6.34
CA VAL A 128 -14.93 -31.61 5.85
C VAL A 128 -15.44 -30.21 6.03
N THR A 129 -14.79 -29.46 6.93
CA THR A 129 -15.16 -28.07 7.22
C THR A 129 -14.19 -27.09 6.58
N ARG A 130 -14.65 -25.84 6.42
CA ARG A 130 -13.77 -24.74 5.95
C ARG A 130 -12.51 -24.61 6.82
N LEU A 131 -12.62 -24.83 8.12
CA LEU A 131 -11.52 -24.72 9.06
C LEU A 131 -10.45 -25.78 8.81
N ASP A 132 -10.85 -27.01 8.54
CA ASP A 132 -9.94 -28.13 8.24
C ASP A 132 -9.10 -27.81 7.00
N VAL A 133 -9.76 -27.33 5.94
CA VAL A 133 -9.11 -26.93 4.68
C VAL A 133 -8.13 -25.77 4.90
N VAL A 134 -8.51 -24.75 5.68
CA VAL A 134 -7.65 -23.59 5.99
C VAL A 134 -6.47 -24.01 6.86
N ASN A 135 -6.68 -24.85 7.87
CA ASN A 135 -5.62 -25.35 8.76
C ASN A 135 -4.56 -26.15 7.99
N TYR A 136 -5.01 -26.99 7.07
CA TYR A 136 -4.06 -27.72 6.20
C TYR A 136 -3.25 -26.78 5.30
N LEU A 137 -3.90 -25.77 4.72
CA LEU A 137 -3.24 -24.82 3.82
C LEU A 137 -2.27 -23.85 4.54
N SER A 138 -2.54 -23.54 5.81
CA SER A 138 -1.75 -22.59 6.59
C SER A 138 -0.66 -23.27 7.42
N HIS A 139 -0.93 -24.47 7.93
CA HIS A 139 -0.09 -25.14 8.93
C HIS A 139 0.30 -26.57 8.55
N GLY A 140 -0.18 -27.12 7.44
CA GLY A 140 0.09 -28.48 7.01
C GLY A 140 -0.53 -29.57 7.92
N ILE A 141 -1.46 -29.20 8.80
CA ILE A 141 -2.07 -30.14 9.78
C ILE A 141 -3.14 -30.95 9.07
N ALA A 142 -2.90 -32.23 8.86
CA ALA A 142 -3.87 -33.18 8.31
C ALA A 142 -4.81 -33.68 9.42
N LYS A 143 -6.10 -33.91 9.08
CA LYS A 143 -7.12 -34.45 10.00
C LYS A 143 -6.90 -35.93 10.27
N LEU A 144 -6.26 -36.66 9.33
CA LEU A 144 -5.81 -38.05 9.48
C LEU A 144 -4.31 -38.03 9.81
N GLY A 145 -3.95 -38.25 11.10
CA GLY A 145 -2.60 -38.51 11.51
C GLY A 145 -2.14 -39.90 11.03
N GLU A 146 -0.92 -40.03 10.53
CA GLU A 146 -0.23 -41.28 10.36
C GLU A 146 -0.13 -42.01 11.71
N GLU A 147 -0.41 -43.30 11.69
CA GLU A 147 -0.42 -44.21 12.86
C GLU A 147 0.94 -44.24 13.57
N GLY A 148 0.92 -43.94 14.86
CA GLY A 148 2.07 -44.07 15.75
C GLY A 148 1.72 -43.76 17.20
N GLU A 149 1.21 -44.82 17.92
CA GLU A 149 1.02 -44.90 19.37
C GLU A 149 -0.24 -44.27 20.00
N GLN A 150 -1.16 -45.19 20.25
CA GLN A 150 -2.32 -45.05 21.16
C GLN A 150 -1.91 -44.92 22.63
N PRO A 151 -2.76 -44.33 23.49
CA PRO A 151 -3.60 -45.23 24.27
C PRO A 151 -5.09 -44.88 24.33
N SER A 152 -5.82 -45.95 24.08
CA SER A 152 -7.13 -46.40 24.62
C SER A 152 -8.24 -45.42 24.99
N SER A 153 -9.28 -45.61 24.20
CA SER A 153 -10.72 -45.52 24.39
C SER A 153 -11.29 -45.58 25.81
N SER A 154 -12.34 -44.80 26.07
CA SER A 154 -13.61 -45.39 26.55
C SER A 154 -14.78 -44.46 26.22
N GLU A 155 -15.77 -45.07 25.60
CA GLU A 155 -17.14 -44.59 25.39
C GLU A 155 -17.84 -44.32 26.73
N GLY A 156 -18.77 -43.38 26.73
CA GLY A 156 -19.73 -43.23 27.82
C GLY A 156 -20.65 -42.04 27.62
N GLU A 157 -21.84 -42.30 27.11
CA GLU A 157 -22.96 -41.36 27.17
C GLU A 157 -23.34 -41.01 28.61
N GLY A 158 -23.76 -39.77 28.83
CA GLY A 158 -24.68 -39.53 29.91
C GLY A 158 -24.50 -38.29 30.75
N ARG A 159 -25.47 -37.40 30.60
CA ARG A 159 -26.04 -36.49 31.60
C ARG A 159 -25.20 -35.40 32.28
N MET A 160 -25.77 -34.20 32.16
CA MET A 160 -25.55 -33.06 33.05
C MET A 160 -25.44 -33.41 34.51
N GLU A 161 -24.40 -32.91 35.16
CA GLU A 161 -24.50 -32.31 36.49
C GLU A 161 -23.18 -31.54 36.79
N GLY A 162 -23.31 -30.42 37.44
CA GLY A 162 -22.21 -29.48 37.72
C GLY A 162 -21.11 -30.13 38.58
N GLY A 163 -19.89 -29.85 38.15
CA GLY A 163 -18.71 -30.19 38.91
C GLY A 163 -17.59 -29.27 38.50
N GLU A 164 -17.09 -28.43 39.39
CA GLU A 164 -15.90 -27.62 39.26
C GLU A 164 -14.71 -28.53 38.94
N GLY A 165 -14.33 -28.56 37.65
CA GLY A 165 -13.08 -29.18 37.22
C GLY A 165 -12.03 -28.09 37.10
N GLU A 166 -11.06 -28.06 38.01
CA GLU A 166 -9.84 -27.23 37.88
C GLU A 166 -9.14 -27.51 36.55
N PRO A 167 -8.72 -26.47 35.81
CA PRO A 167 -7.93 -26.66 34.60
C PRO A 167 -6.56 -27.24 34.98
N LYS A 168 -6.22 -28.41 34.46
CA LYS A 168 -4.91 -29.05 34.56
C LYS A 168 -3.92 -28.37 33.62
N GLY A 169 -3.46 -27.18 33.99
CA GLY A 169 -2.41 -26.38 33.37
C GLY A 169 -2.35 -25.07 34.13
N ASP A 170 -1.17 -24.59 34.47
CA ASP A 170 -1.06 -23.27 35.10
C ASP A 170 -1.48 -22.23 34.08
N ALA A 171 -2.62 -21.55 34.29
CA ALA A 171 -3.18 -20.56 33.39
C ALA A 171 -2.19 -19.42 33.05
N LEU A 172 -1.14 -19.24 33.88
CA LEU A 172 -0.06 -18.30 33.62
C LEU A 172 0.87 -18.79 32.50
N THR A 173 1.17 -20.08 32.44
CA THR A 173 2.04 -20.63 31.38
C THR A 173 1.35 -20.71 30.02
N GLU A 174 0.00 -20.80 30.02
CA GLU A 174 -0.79 -20.87 28.78
C GLU A 174 -1.08 -19.48 28.18
N PHE A 175 -1.35 -18.46 29.02
CA PHE A 175 -1.85 -17.15 28.58
C PHE A 175 -0.97 -15.96 28.95
N ALA A 176 0.17 -16.18 29.60
CA ALA A 176 1.10 -15.11 29.96
C ALA A 176 2.55 -15.59 29.89
N SER A 177 3.44 -14.73 29.44
CA SER A 177 4.87 -15.00 29.37
C SER A 177 5.62 -14.31 30.52
N ASN A 178 6.52 -15.04 31.21
CA ASN A 178 7.34 -14.50 32.27
C ASN A 178 8.53 -13.73 31.71
N LEU A 179 8.49 -12.39 31.74
CA LEU A 179 9.56 -11.54 31.19
C LEU A 179 10.87 -11.69 31.99
N ASN A 180 10.82 -11.96 33.30
CA ASN A 180 12.06 -12.18 34.07
C ASN A 180 12.79 -13.46 33.64
N GLU A 181 12.08 -14.52 33.30
CA GLU A 181 12.68 -15.74 32.73
C GLU A 181 13.25 -15.52 31.35
N GLN A 182 12.55 -14.73 30.50
CA GLN A 182 13.07 -14.34 29.21
C GLN A 182 14.34 -13.49 29.33
N ALA A 183 14.39 -12.59 30.31
CA ALA A 183 15.58 -11.81 30.62
C ALA A 183 16.77 -12.71 31.05
N ARG A 184 16.53 -13.68 31.95
CA ARG A 184 17.57 -14.64 32.37
C ARG A 184 18.05 -15.50 31.21
N ALA A 185 17.17 -15.85 30.29
CA ALA A 185 17.52 -16.60 29.07
C ALA A 185 18.19 -15.74 27.99
N GLY A 186 18.42 -14.44 28.21
CA GLY A 186 19.05 -13.52 27.26
C GLY A 186 18.17 -13.20 26.02
N ARG A 187 16.87 -13.48 26.08
CA ARG A 187 15.94 -13.28 24.98
C ARG A 187 15.39 -11.86 24.89
N ILE A 188 15.57 -11.05 25.91
CA ILE A 188 15.16 -9.64 25.93
C ILE A 188 16.31 -8.78 25.41
N ASP A 189 15.99 -7.86 24.53
CA ASP A 189 16.92 -6.91 23.97
C ASP A 189 17.40 -5.88 25.00
N PRO A 190 18.61 -5.33 24.86
CA PRO A 190 19.09 -4.30 25.75
C PRO A 190 18.26 -3.03 25.56
N LEU A 191 17.72 -2.50 26.66
CA LEU A 191 17.08 -1.20 26.63
C LEU A 191 18.15 -0.12 26.74
N VAL A 192 18.24 0.71 25.72
CA VAL A 192 19.13 1.86 25.63
C VAL A 192 18.33 3.14 25.80
N GLY A 193 18.83 4.07 26.61
CA GLY A 193 18.08 5.27 26.97
C GLY A 193 16.90 4.96 27.92
N ARG A 194 15.88 5.78 27.93
CA ARG A 194 14.63 5.59 28.70
C ARG A 194 14.82 5.45 30.22
N ALA A 195 15.91 6.02 30.75
CA ALA A 195 16.21 5.93 32.18
C ALA A 195 15.14 6.62 33.03
N ASP A 196 14.66 7.78 32.59
CA ASP A 196 13.66 8.58 33.27
C ASP A 196 12.30 7.90 33.30
N GLU A 197 11.90 7.27 32.19
CA GLU A 197 10.64 6.55 32.11
C GLU A 197 10.65 5.29 33.02
N ILE A 198 11.77 4.57 33.06
CA ILE A 198 11.92 3.43 33.97
C ILE A 198 11.90 3.91 35.44
N GLU A 199 12.66 4.94 35.77
CA GLU A 199 12.65 5.49 37.12
C GLU A 199 11.25 5.92 37.55
N ARG A 200 10.54 6.60 36.62
CA ARG A 200 9.15 6.97 36.85
C ARG A 200 8.23 5.79 37.02
N THR A 201 8.42 4.72 36.23
CA THR A 201 7.67 3.46 36.38
C THR A 201 7.89 2.83 37.75
N ILE A 202 9.14 2.74 38.19
CA ILE A 202 9.51 2.23 39.52
C ILE A 202 8.84 3.07 40.63
N GLN A 203 8.94 4.40 40.54
CA GLN A 203 8.29 5.30 41.50
C GLN A 203 6.78 5.08 41.54
N VAL A 204 6.12 4.87 40.41
CA VAL A 204 4.67 4.62 40.35
C VAL A 204 4.33 3.28 40.96
N LEU A 205 5.05 2.20 40.65
CA LEU A 205 4.83 0.85 41.21
C LEU A 205 5.00 0.79 42.74
N CYS A 206 5.84 1.64 43.31
CA CYS A 206 6.07 1.74 44.78
C CYS A 206 5.02 2.59 45.48
N ARG A 207 4.07 3.22 44.78
CA ARG A 207 3.03 4.05 45.44
C ARG A 207 1.98 3.22 46.15
N ARG A 208 1.39 3.77 47.20
CA ARG A 208 0.26 3.16 47.91
C ARG A 208 -1.04 3.17 47.11
N ARG A 209 -1.24 4.18 46.25
CA ARG A 209 -2.42 4.36 45.38
C ARG A 209 -1.96 4.87 44.04
N LYS A 210 -2.74 4.60 42.97
CA LYS A 210 -2.36 4.87 41.58
C LYS A 210 -0.98 4.25 41.24
N ASN A 211 -0.82 3.01 41.67
CA ASN A 211 0.43 2.25 41.57
C ASN A 211 0.50 1.44 40.25
N ASN A 212 -0.38 1.70 39.30
CA ASN A 212 -0.36 1.06 38.00
C ASN A 212 0.11 2.08 36.98
N PRO A 213 1.31 1.96 36.41
CA PRO A 213 1.78 2.80 35.29
C PRO A 213 0.99 2.52 34.03
N LEU A 214 0.69 3.56 33.28
CA LEU A 214 0.10 3.48 31.94
C LEU A 214 1.01 4.22 30.96
N TYR A 215 1.68 3.48 30.08
CA TYR A 215 2.50 4.05 29.01
C TYR A 215 1.59 4.57 27.92
N VAL A 216 1.66 5.86 27.65
CA VAL A 216 0.87 6.52 26.61
C VAL A 216 1.82 7.13 25.60
N GLY A 217 1.74 6.68 24.36
CA GLY A 217 2.58 7.13 23.26
C GLY A 217 2.16 6.51 21.95
N GLU A 218 2.60 7.07 20.84
CA GLU A 218 2.25 6.55 19.52
C GLU A 218 2.81 5.12 19.30
N ALA A 219 2.35 4.45 18.21
CA ALA A 219 2.87 3.14 17.83
C ALA A 219 4.36 3.25 17.44
N GLY A 220 5.18 2.24 17.79
CA GLY A 220 6.58 2.18 17.40
C GLY A 220 7.57 2.99 18.25
N VAL A 221 7.11 3.72 19.31
CA VAL A 221 8.03 4.51 20.18
C VAL A 221 8.74 3.69 21.28
N GLY A 222 8.51 2.37 21.33
CA GLY A 222 9.19 1.46 22.27
C GLY A 222 8.51 1.27 23.61
N LYS A 223 7.18 1.36 23.71
CA LYS A 223 6.42 1.15 24.97
C LYS A 223 6.64 -0.23 25.58
N THR A 224 6.61 -1.28 24.78
CA THR A 224 6.81 -2.67 25.21
C THR A 224 8.24 -2.89 25.71
N ALA A 225 9.23 -2.31 25.04
CA ALA A 225 10.64 -2.39 25.42
C ALA A 225 10.92 -1.83 26.83
N ILE A 226 10.14 -0.85 27.30
CA ILE A 226 10.30 -0.30 28.66
C ILE A 226 9.90 -1.35 29.72
N ALA A 227 8.82 -2.12 29.48
CA ALA A 227 8.40 -3.19 30.41
C ALA A 227 9.42 -4.35 30.40
N GLU A 228 9.95 -4.72 29.26
CA GLU A 228 11.00 -5.71 29.09
C GLU A 228 12.31 -5.25 29.75
N GLY A 229 12.71 -4.01 29.54
CA GLY A 229 13.88 -3.40 30.18
C GLY A 229 13.77 -3.33 31.71
N LEU A 230 12.55 -3.09 32.22
CA LEU A 230 12.30 -3.15 33.65
C LEU A 230 12.49 -4.59 34.19
N ALA A 231 11.95 -5.60 33.49
CA ALA A 231 12.16 -7.00 33.87
C ALA A 231 13.64 -7.38 33.89
N ARG A 232 14.41 -6.92 32.90
CA ARG A 232 15.86 -7.11 32.88
C ARG A 232 16.57 -6.43 34.03
N ARG A 233 16.25 -5.18 34.40
CA ARG A 233 16.82 -4.48 35.56
C ARG A 233 16.49 -5.18 36.88
N ILE A 234 15.31 -5.80 37.02
CA ILE A 234 14.95 -6.61 38.19
C ILE A 234 15.88 -7.82 38.28
N VAL A 235 16.11 -8.53 37.19
CA VAL A 235 16.98 -9.72 37.14
C VAL A 235 18.44 -9.35 37.42
N GLU A 236 18.90 -8.19 36.91
CA GLU A 236 20.24 -7.66 37.15
C GLU A 236 20.43 -7.05 38.55
N GLY A 237 19.37 -6.98 39.36
CA GLY A 237 19.42 -6.38 40.70
C GLY A 237 19.58 -4.85 40.73
N SER A 238 19.30 -4.18 39.62
CA SER A 238 19.45 -2.73 39.44
C SER A 238 18.15 -1.96 39.73
N VAL A 239 17.37 -2.44 40.71
CA VAL A 239 16.11 -1.85 41.17
C VAL A 239 16.09 -1.72 42.70
N PRO A 240 15.28 -0.84 43.29
CA PRO A 240 15.13 -0.75 44.76
C PRO A 240 14.63 -2.06 45.38
N ASP A 241 14.99 -2.33 46.62
CA ASP A 241 14.65 -3.55 47.36
C ASP A 241 13.16 -3.92 47.34
N VAL A 242 12.28 -2.92 47.28
CA VAL A 242 10.81 -3.11 47.17
C VAL A 242 10.38 -3.86 45.92
N LEU A 243 11.17 -3.81 44.84
CA LEU A 243 10.90 -4.47 43.57
C LEU A 243 11.90 -5.58 43.23
N ALA A 244 12.84 -5.89 44.11
CA ALA A 244 13.88 -6.90 43.86
C ALA A 244 13.30 -8.29 43.55
N ASP A 245 12.20 -8.66 44.21
CA ASP A 245 11.50 -9.93 44.04
C ASP A 245 10.28 -9.83 43.10
N ALA A 246 10.13 -8.72 42.33
CA ALA A 246 9.00 -8.56 41.45
C ALA A 246 9.15 -9.43 40.19
N VAL A 247 8.06 -10.04 39.76
CA VAL A 247 7.99 -10.85 38.54
C VAL A 247 6.98 -10.24 37.58
N ILE A 248 7.43 -9.90 36.38
CA ILE A 248 6.59 -9.28 35.38
C ILE A 248 6.09 -10.36 34.41
N TYR A 249 4.77 -10.46 34.27
CA TYR A 249 4.09 -11.33 33.32
C TYR A 249 3.48 -10.51 32.22
N SER A 250 3.84 -10.77 30.97
CA SER A 250 3.21 -10.17 29.78
C SER A 250 2.02 -11.01 29.36
N LEU A 251 0.84 -10.40 29.31
CA LEU A 251 -0.40 -11.07 28.91
C LEU A 251 -0.46 -11.25 27.41
N ASP A 252 -0.67 -12.49 26.96
CA ASP A 252 -0.91 -12.81 25.55
C ASP A 252 -2.41 -12.72 25.25
N LEU A 253 -2.83 -11.61 24.65
CA LEU A 253 -4.21 -11.38 24.26
C LEU A 253 -4.64 -12.30 23.11
N GLY A 254 -3.72 -12.63 22.20
CA GLY A 254 -3.97 -13.55 21.10
C GLY A 254 -4.33 -14.94 21.60
N ALA A 255 -3.55 -15.49 22.54
CA ALA A 255 -3.80 -16.79 23.17
C ALA A 255 -5.13 -16.82 23.97
N LEU A 256 -5.46 -15.69 24.65
CA LEU A 256 -6.72 -15.59 25.40
C LEU A 256 -7.95 -15.65 24.50
N VAL A 257 -7.88 -15.08 23.30
CA VAL A 257 -8.99 -15.00 22.34
C VAL A 257 -9.02 -16.22 21.41
N ALA A 258 -7.89 -16.86 21.14
CA ALA A 258 -7.80 -18.00 20.23
C ALA A 258 -8.74 -19.14 20.65
N GLY A 259 -9.61 -19.60 19.74
CA GLY A 259 -10.54 -20.69 19.96
C GLY A 259 -11.74 -20.39 20.89
N THR A 260 -11.92 -19.15 21.37
CA THR A 260 -13.12 -18.77 22.13
C THR A 260 -14.29 -18.53 21.16
N LYS A 261 -15.36 -19.32 21.31
CA LYS A 261 -16.62 -19.13 20.55
C LYS A 261 -17.60 -18.21 21.27
N TYR A 262 -17.48 -18.10 22.57
CA TYR A 262 -18.41 -17.32 23.41
C TYR A 262 -17.65 -16.40 24.37
N ARG A 263 -18.28 -15.29 24.69
CA ARG A 263 -17.77 -14.27 25.66
C ARG A 263 -17.36 -14.90 27.00
N GLY A 264 -18.12 -15.90 27.47
CA GLY A 264 -17.85 -16.56 28.74
C GLY A 264 -16.54 -17.35 28.81
N ASP A 265 -16.04 -17.84 27.67
CA ASP A 265 -14.76 -18.57 27.61
C ASP A 265 -13.58 -17.64 27.85
N PHE A 266 -13.58 -16.46 27.21
CA PHE A 266 -12.58 -15.43 27.44
C PHE A 266 -12.59 -14.92 28.89
N GLU A 267 -13.79 -14.63 29.43
CA GLU A 267 -13.93 -14.18 30.82
C GLU A 267 -13.40 -15.24 31.81
N LYS A 268 -13.66 -16.54 31.55
CA LYS A 268 -13.18 -17.64 32.36
C LYS A 268 -11.66 -17.78 32.30
N ARG A 269 -11.03 -17.66 31.14
CA ARG A 269 -9.58 -17.70 30.95
C ARG A 269 -8.90 -16.53 31.65
N LEU A 270 -9.37 -15.30 31.44
CA LEU A 270 -8.83 -14.10 32.06
C LEU A 270 -8.96 -14.19 33.61
N LYS A 271 -10.11 -14.68 34.11
CA LYS A 271 -10.30 -14.92 35.58
C LYS A 271 -9.33 -15.97 36.07
N GLY A 272 -9.01 -17.00 35.31
CA GLY A 272 -7.99 -18.00 35.61
C GLY A 272 -6.61 -17.37 35.77
N VAL A 273 -6.18 -16.53 34.82
CA VAL A 273 -4.91 -15.79 34.87
C VAL A 273 -4.85 -14.88 36.10
N LEU A 274 -5.90 -14.07 36.34
CA LEU A 274 -5.94 -13.19 37.50
C LEU A 274 -5.89 -13.97 38.84
N THR A 275 -6.50 -15.14 38.92
CA THR A 275 -6.48 -15.99 40.09
C THR A 275 -5.10 -16.64 40.31
N ALA A 276 -4.43 -17.03 39.24
CA ALA A 276 -3.08 -17.59 39.29
C ALA A 276 -2.04 -16.51 39.67
N LEU A 277 -2.16 -15.29 39.14
CA LEU A 277 -1.31 -14.14 39.51
C LEU A 277 -1.38 -13.79 40.97
N LYS A 278 -2.55 -13.91 41.61
CA LYS A 278 -2.71 -13.66 43.06
C LYS A 278 -1.90 -14.63 43.95
N LYS A 279 -1.55 -15.81 43.42
CA LYS A 279 -0.74 -16.81 44.12
C LYS A 279 0.76 -16.52 44.05
N VAL A 280 1.18 -15.68 43.10
CA VAL A 280 2.58 -15.31 42.88
C VAL A 280 2.87 -14.03 43.65
N PRO A 281 3.77 -14.05 44.65
CA PRO A 281 4.12 -12.86 45.41
C PRO A 281 4.78 -11.82 44.49
N ASN A 282 4.43 -10.55 44.68
CA ASN A 282 4.97 -9.42 43.94
C ASN A 282 4.80 -9.51 42.40
N ALA A 283 3.79 -10.25 41.89
CA ALA A 283 3.50 -10.32 40.49
C ALA A 283 3.03 -8.96 39.93
N VAL A 284 3.52 -8.61 38.77
CA VAL A 284 3.12 -7.44 38.00
C VAL A 284 2.64 -7.92 36.63
N LEU A 285 1.41 -7.57 36.25
CA LEU A 285 0.86 -7.92 34.93
C LEU A 285 1.13 -6.79 33.96
N PHE A 286 1.84 -7.07 32.87
CA PHE A 286 1.97 -6.18 31.74
C PHE A 286 0.92 -6.51 30.69
N ILE A 287 0.16 -5.51 30.27
CA ILE A 287 -0.86 -5.63 29.22
C ILE A 287 -0.53 -4.63 28.14
N ASP A 288 -0.05 -5.15 27.01
CA ASP A 288 0.14 -4.32 25.84
C ASP A 288 -1.21 -4.03 25.17
N GLU A 289 -1.35 -2.85 24.60
CA GLU A 289 -2.62 -2.38 24.01
C GLU A 289 -3.84 -2.60 24.91
N ILE A 290 -3.73 -2.23 26.19
CA ILE A 290 -4.74 -2.47 27.23
C ILE A 290 -6.13 -1.96 26.86
N HIS A 291 -6.23 -1.02 25.91
CA HIS A 291 -7.49 -0.50 25.38
C HIS A 291 -8.31 -1.57 24.65
N THR A 292 -7.67 -2.59 24.08
CA THR A 292 -8.35 -3.71 23.40
C THR A 292 -9.22 -4.54 24.35
N ILE A 293 -8.82 -4.63 25.60
CA ILE A 293 -9.58 -5.35 26.64
C ILE A 293 -10.65 -4.46 27.27
N ILE A 294 -10.38 -3.17 27.40
CA ILE A 294 -11.17 -2.24 28.21
C ILE A 294 -12.24 -1.52 27.38
N GLY A 295 -12.00 -1.23 26.11
CA GLY A 295 -12.83 -0.36 25.28
C GLY A 295 -13.71 -1.03 24.24
N ALA A 296 -13.58 -2.29 24.04
CA ALA A 296 -14.23 -3.03 22.95
C ALA A 296 -15.75 -3.18 23.06
N GLY A 297 -16.39 -2.59 24.07
CA GLY A 297 -17.82 -2.77 24.35
C GLY A 297 -18.79 -1.72 23.82
N SER A 298 -18.36 -0.59 23.23
CA SER A 298 -19.26 0.55 23.05
C SER A 298 -19.72 0.84 21.62
N ALA A 299 -19.17 0.22 20.57
CA ALA A 299 -19.44 0.65 19.18
C ALA A 299 -20.00 -0.40 18.22
N SER A 300 -19.96 -1.70 18.53
CA SER A 300 -20.62 -2.72 17.70
C SER A 300 -20.96 -3.96 18.53
N GLY A 301 -22.19 -4.41 18.46
CA GLY A 301 -22.76 -5.47 19.31
C GLY A 301 -22.05 -6.80 19.25
N GLY A 302 -20.99 -6.98 20.04
CA GLY A 302 -20.30 -8.26 20.14
C GLY A 302 -18.93 -8.26 20.75
N THR A 303 -18.41 -7.15 21.23
CA THR A 303 -17.02 -7.05 21.73
C THR A 303 -16.89 -7.29 23.24
N MET A 304 -15.77 -7.89 23.63
CA MET A 304 -15.46 -8.42 24.97
C MET A 304 -15.13 -7.29 25.94
N ASP A 305 -16.04 -6.98 26.87
CA ASP A 305 -15.76 -6.01 27.95
C ASP A 305 -15.19 -6.74 29.18
N ALA A 306 -13.87 -6.88 29.23
CA ALA A 306 -13.17 -7.44 30.38
C ALA A 306 -12.94 -6.42 31.51
N SER A 307 -13.35 -5.17 31.32
CA SER A 307 -13.17 -4.11 32.31
C SER A 307 -13.81 -4.45 33.64
N ASN A 308 -14.93 -5.18 33.64
CA ASN A 308 -15.63 -5.62 34.85
C ASN A 308 -14.86 -6.64 35.70
N LEU A 309 -13.90 -7.37 35.08
CA LEU A 309 -13.04 -8.31 35.78
C LEU A 309 -11.77 -7.64 36.33
N ILE A 310 -11.18 -6.74 35.57
CA ILE A 310 -9.92 -6.06 35.89
C ILE A 310 -10.14 -4.94 36.91
N LYS A 311 -11.21 -4.15 36.77
CA LYS A 311 -11.52 -3.02 37.70
C LYS A 311 -11.57 -3.40 39.18
N PRO A 312 -12.24 -4.49 39.61
CA PRO A 312 -12.22 -4.90 41.01
C PRO A 312 -10.83 -5.29 41.51
N ALA A 313 -10.05 -6.03 40.72
CA ALA A 313 -8.70 -6.48 41.08
C ALA A 313 -7.72 -5.30 41.24
N LEU A 314 -7.82 -4.27 40.37
CA LEU A 314 -7.08 -3.02 40.48
C LEU A 314 -7.57 -2.17 41.67
N ALA A 315 -8.87 -2.28 42.03
CA ALA A 315 -9.47 -1.52 43.12
C ALA A 315 -9.06 -2.02 44.49
N SER A 316 -8.97 -3.35 44.67
CA SER A 316 -8.52 -3.99 45.92
C SER A 316 -7.01 -3.83 46.15
N GLY A 317 -6.24 -3.46 45.13
CA GLY A 317 -4.77 -3.42 45.16
C GLY A 317 -4.12 -4.81 45.10
N GLU A 318 -4.90 -5.85 44.86
CA GLU A 318 -4.43 -7.24 44.71
C GLU A 318 -3.67 -7.48 43.41
N LEU A 319 -3.91 -6.63 42.41
CA LEU A 319 -3.24 -6.68 41.10
C LEU A 319 -2.42 -5.41 40.89
N ARG A 320 -1.13 -5.55 40.60
CA ARG A 320 -0.29 -4.51 40.04
C ARG A 320 -0.27 -4.70 38.51
N CYS A 321 -0.52 -3.64 37.79
CA CYS A 321 -0.62 -3.70 36.34
C CYS A 321 0.17 -2.57 35.67
N ILE A 322 0.92 -2.91 34.65
CA ILE A 322 1.51 -1.96 33.70
C ILE A 322 0.68 -2.07 32.43
N GLY A 323 0.13 -0.96 31.94
CA GLY A 323 -0.58 -0.94 30.67
C GLY A 323 0.16 -0.12 29.62
N SER A 324 -0.06 -0.43 28.34
CA SER A 324 0.35 0.43 27.23
C SER A 324 -0.87 0.82 26.38
N THR A 325 -0.85 2.01 25.79
CA THR A 325 -1.91 2.49 24.90
C THR A 325 -1.39 3.64 24.03
N THR A 326 -2.15 4.04 22.99
CA THR A 326 -1.84 5.25 22.22
C THR A 326 -2.53 6.49 22.81
N PHE A 327 -2.15 7.69 22.34
CA PHE A 327 -2.81 8.93 22.77
C PHE A 327 -4.27 8.98 22.39
N GLN A 328 -4.63 8.42 21.22
CA GLN A 328 -5.99 8.42 20.72
C GLN A 328 -6.90 7.56 21.61
N GLU A 329 -6.51 6.32 21.89
CA GLU A 329 -7.27 5.39 22.74
C GLU A 329 -7.30 5.85 24.19
N TYR A 330 -6.23 6.47 24.68
CA TYR A 330 -6.20 7.06 26.01
C TYR A 330 -7.33 8.08 26.18
N ARG A 331 -7.45 9.05 25.23
CA ARG A 331 -8.54 10.03 25.23
C ARG A 331 -9.92 9.39 25.01
N GLY A 332 -9.97 8.40 24.11
CA GLY A 332 -11.22 7.72 23.75
C GLY A 332 -11.83 6.89 24.89
N ILE A 333 -11.00 6.22 25.68
CA ILE A 333 -11.39 5.18 26.64
C ILE A 333 -11.06 5.58 28.09
N PHE A 334 -9.77 5.84 28.39
CA PHE A 334 -9.34 6.06 29.76
C PHE A 334 -9.81 7.39 30.37
N GLU A 335 -9.81 8.48 29.64
CA GLU A 335 -10.30 9.78 30.11
C GLU A 335 -11.81 9.76 30.38
N LYS A 336 -12.56 8.95 29.62
CA LYS A 336 -14.02 8.80 29.80
C LYS A 336 -14.36 7.91 30.98
N ASP A 337 -13.52 6.92 31.30
CA ASP A 337 -13.71 6.02 32.43
C ASP A 337 -12.99 6.53 33.70
N ARG A 338 -13.74 7.27 34.52
CA ARG A 338 -13.21 7.84 35.77
C ARG A 338 -12.69 6.76 36.76
N ALA A 339 -13.17 5.53 36.70
CA ALA A 339 -12.73 4.45 37.57
C ALA A 339 -11.32 3.98 37.20
N LEU A 340 -11.03 3.83 35.91
CA LEU A 340 -9.70 3.49 35.40
C LEU A 340 -8.72 4.65 35.58
N ALA A 341 -9.09 5.88 35.20
CA ALA A 341 -8.25 7.07 35.32
C ALA A 341 -7.74 7.30 36.79
N ARG A 342 -8.52 6.88 37.78
CA ARG A 342 -8.10 6.97 39.20
C ARG A 342 -7.15 5.86 39.62
N ARG A 343 -6.99 4.79 38.84
CA ARG A 343 -6.17 3.61 39.17
C ARG A 343 -4.84 3.61 38.45
N PHE A 344 -4.80 4.18 37.28
CA PHE A 344 -3.60 4.28 36.45
C PHE A 344 -2.92 5.65 36.63
N GLN A 345 -1.60 5.65 36.54
CA GLN A 345 -0.78 6.84 36.46
C GLN A 345 -0.21 6.92 35.03
N LYS A 346 -0.60 7.93 34.28
CA LYS A 346 -0.08 8.18 32.94
C LYS A 346 1.41 8.49 32.99
N ILE A 347 2.16 7.86 32.09
CA ILE A 347 3.56 8.12 31.75
C ILE A 347 3.61 8.34 30.26
N ASP A 348 3.96 9.54 29.81
CA ASP A 348 4.06 9.86 28.40
C ASP A 348 5.36 9.29 27.82
N ILE A 349 5.24 8.51 26.74
CA ILE A 349 6.38 7.96 26.01
C ILE A 349 6.44 8.69 24.68
N VAL A 350 7.43 9.55 24.54
CA VAL A 350 7.65 10.36 23.35
C VAL A 350 8.60 9.67 22.37
N GLU A 351 8.53 10.07 21.10
CA GLU A 351 9.49 9.63 20.09
C GLU A 351 10.92 10.01 20.50
N PRO A 352 11.89 9.08 20.44
CA PRO A 352 13.28 9.39 20.76
C PRO A 352 13.88 10.30 19.69
N THR A 353 14.87 11.06 20.08
CA THR A 353 15.67 11.90 19.18
C THR A 353 16.52 11.04 18.23
N VAL A 354 17.04 11.66 17.17
CA VAL A 354 17.96 11.00 16.23
C VAL A 354 19.19 10.43 16.95
N GLY A 355 19.77 11.20 17.90
CA GLY A 355 20.92 10.74 18.69
C GLY A 355 20.61 9.54 19.57
N GLU A 356 19.51 9.59 20.33
CA GLU A 356 19.05 8.47 21.16
C GLU A 356 18.75 7.24 20.32
N THR A 357 18.15 7.42 19.13
CA THR A 357 17.87 6.31 18.22
C THR A 357 19.15 5.66 17.71
N TYR A 358 20.17 6.43 17.40
CA TYR A 358 21.48 5.90 17.02
C TYR A 358 22.10 5.05 18.14
N GLU A 359 22.04 5.52 19.40
CA GLU A 359 22.48 4.75 20.57
C GLU A 359 21.67 3.45 20.72
N ILE A 360 20.36 3.49 20.48
CA ILE A 360 19.50 2.29 20.47
C ILE A 360 19.98 1.30 19.41
N LEU A 361 20.21 1.75 18.18
CA LEU A 361 20.71 0.88 17.11
C LEU A 361 22.08 0.29 17.44
N GLN A 362 23.00 1.07 18.03
CA GLN A 362 24.29 0.55 18.51
C GLN A 362 24.13 -0.53 19.57
N GLY A 363 23.20 -0.34 20.52
CA GLY A 363 22.90 -1.34 21.54
C GLY A 363 22.30 -2.64 20.96
N LEU A 364 21.55 -2.56 19.89
CA LEU A 364 20.92 -3.69 19.20
C LEU A 364 21.83 -4.34 18.15
N LYS A 365 22.88 -3.65 17.68
CA LYS A 365 23.78 -4.06 16.59
C LYS A 365 24.21 -5.54 16.70
N SER A 366 24.78 -5.93 17.82
CA SER A 366 25.31 -7.29 18.03
C SER A 366 24.24 -8.39 17.89
N LYS A 367 23.00 -8.09 18.25
CA LYS A 367 21.87 -9.03 18.13
C LYS A 367 21.46 -9.24 16.68
N TYR A 368 21.34 -8.14 15.92
CA TYR A 368 21.02 -8.21 14.48
C TYR A 368 22.17 -8.80 13.67
N GLU A 369 23.43 -8.50 14.01
CA GLU A 369 24.61 -9.13 13.40
C GLU A 369 24.60 -10.63 13.61
N ALA A 370 24.36 -11.10 14.83
CA ALA A 370 24.26 -12.53 15.11
C ALA A 370 23.07 -13.21 14.42
N HIS A 371 21.93 -12.51 14.30
CA HIS A 371 20.73 -13.06 13.66
C HIS A 371 20.88 -13.22 12.15
N HIS A 372 21.44 -12.21 11.47
CA HIS A 372 21.56 -12.20 10.01
C HIS A 372 22.91 -12.75 9.49
N GLY A 373 23.92 -12.90 10.36
CA GLY A 373 25.26 -13.34 9.97
C GLY A 373 26.02 -12.29 9.15
N VAL A 374 25.81 -11.01 9.45
CA VAL A 374 26.42 -9.85 8.78
C VAL A 374 27.00 -8.91 9.83
N THR A 375 27.79 -7.94 9.41
CA THR A 375 28.29 -6.84 10.25
C THR A 375 27.75 -5.52 9.71
N TYR A 376 27.45 -4.57 10.61
CA TYR A 376 26.97 -3.23 10.24
C TYR A 376 28.08 -2.21 10.47
N ALA A 377 28.38 -1.38 9.47
CA ALA A 377 29.22 -0.20 9.66
C ALA A 377 28.50 0.82 10.54
N ASP A 378 29.24 1.58 11.33
CA ASP A 378 28.65 2.60 12.19
C ASP A 378 28.01 3.73 11.37
N GLU A 379 28.61 4.05 10.21
CA GLU A 379 28.05 5.00 9.24
C GLU A 379 26.73 4.48 8.64
N ALA A 380 26.57 3.16 8.47
CA ALA A 380 25.32 2.56 8.01
C ALA A 380 24.20 2.70 9.05
N LEU A 381 24.51 2.53 10.33
CA LEU A 381 23.53 2.76 11.42
C LEU A 381 23.11 4.22 11.49
N GLN A 382 24.05 5.14 11.37
CA GLN A 382 23.72 6.58 11.33
C GLN A 382 22.86 6.92 10.11
N ALA A 383 23.21 6.39 8.94
CA ALA A 383 22.44 6.56 7.71
C ALA A 383 21.02 5.96 7.84
N ALA A 384 20.86 4.82 8.52
CA ALA A 384 19.55 4.22 8.76
C ALA A 384 18.64 5.15 9.56
N VAL A 385 19.15 5.83 10.57
CA VAL A 385 18.38 6.81 11.35
C VAL A 385 18.07 8.04 10.50
N ASP A 386 19.07 8.69 9.91
CA ASP A 386 18.91 9.96 9.18
C ASP A 386 17.97 9.81 7.97
N LEU A 387 18.17 8.74 7.20
CA LEU A 387 17.38 8.49 6.00
C LEU A 387 15.95 8.04 6.34
N SER A 388 15.77 7.26 7.41
CA SER A 388 14.43 6.89 7.86
C SER A 388 13.62 8.12 8.31
N VAL A 389 14.24 9.06 9.02
CA VAL A 389 13.60 10.33 9.41
C VAL A 389 13.22 11.15 8.19
N LYS A 390 14.13 11.24 7.22
CA LYS A 390 13.94 12.05 6.01
C LYS A 390 12.90 11.50 5.05
N HIS A 391 12.82 10.19 4.89
CA HIS A 391 12.07 9.55 3.82
C HIS A 391 10.90 8.67 4.27
N ILE A 392 10.88 8.18 5.52
CA ILE A 392 9.80 7.35 6.07
C ILE A 392 8.99 8.18 7.07
N ALA A 393 7.89 8.75 6.58
CA ALA A 393 7.07 9.68 7.37
C ALA A 393 5.88 9.02 8.08
N ASP A 394 5.51 7.80 7.69
CA ASP A 394 4.34 7.07 8.20
C ASP A 394 4.60 6.29 9.48
N ARG A 395 5.83 6.25 9.95
CA ARG A 395 6.27 5.57 11.17
C ARG A 395 7.18 6.45 12.01
N LEU A 396 7.30 6.12 13.28
CA LEU A 396 8.11 6.86 14.26
C LEU A 396 9.41 6.12 14.59
N LEU A 397 10.37 6.87 15.14
CA LEU A 397 11.57 6.31 15.74
C LEU A 397 11.23 5.64 17.10
N PRO A 398 11.96 4.61 17.48
CA PRO A 398 13.08 3.96 16.78
C PRO A 398 12.65 2.90 15.76
N ASP A 399 11.39 2.51 15.73
CA ASP A 399 10.85 1.38 14.99
C ASP A 399 11.24 1.39 13.50
N LYS A 400 11.02 2.54 12.82
CA LYS A 400 11.38 2.68 11.40
C LYS A 400 12.87 2.53 11.11
N ALA A 401 13.74 2.92 12.03
CA ALA A 401 15.18 2.77 11.84
C ALA A 401 15.64 1.33 12.14
N ILE A 402 15.01 0.68 13.11
CA ILE A 402 15.21 -0.75 13.41
C ILE A 402 14.77 -1.59 12.20
N ASP A 403 13.61 -1.33 11.63
CA ASP A 403 13.11 -2.03 10.44
C ASP A 403 14.10 -1.91 9.25
N VAL A 404 14.72 -0.74 9.07
CA VAL A 404 15.72 -0.53 8.00
C VAL A 404 16.93 -1.44 8.17
N ILE A 405 17.50 -1.55 9.37
CA ILE A 405 18.67 -2.42 9.60
C ILE A 405 18.29 -3.90 9.54
N ASP A 406 17.12 -4.26 10.03
CA ASP A 406 16.60 -5.63 9.98
C ASP A 406 16.36 -6.08 8.51
N GLU A 407 15.68 -5.25 7.70
CA GLU A 407 15.46 -5.57 6.27
C GLU A 407 16.79 -5.57 5.47
N ALA A 408 17.75 -4.72 5.83
CA ALA A 408 19.08 -4.74 5.21
C ALA A 408 19.82 -6.06 5.46
N GLY A 409 19.82 -6.55 6.70
CA GLY A 409 20.39 -7.85 7.06
C GLY A 409 19.66 -9.02 6.40
N ALA A 410 18.32 -9.00 6.46
CA ALA A 410 17.49 -10.03 5.84
C ALA A 410 17.72 -10.13 4.32
N ARG A 411 17.89 -8.99 3.64
CA ARG A 411 18.18 -8.96 2.20
C ARG A 411 19.47 -9.67 1.86
N GLN A 412 20.57 -9.46 2.63
CA GLN A 412 21.83 -10.14 2.38
C GLN A 412 21.71 -11.66 2.56
N ARG A 413 20.95 -12.11 3.55
CA ARG A 413 20.70 -13.54 3.78
C ARG A 413 19.96 -14.22 2.62
N LEU A 414 19.08 -13.47 1.91
CA LEU A 414 18.33 -13.99 0.76
C LEU A 414 19.11 -13.98 -0.55
N MET A 415 20.28 -13.30 -0.61
CA MET A 415 21.11 -13.29 -1.82
C MET A 415 21.86 -14.62 -2.01
N PRO A 416 22.17 -15.01 -3.28
CA PRO A 416 23.04 -16.15 -3.57
C PRO A 416 24.40 -15.99 -2.89
N GLU A 417 25.01 -17.10 -2.43
CA GLU A 417 26.26 -17.09 -1.65
C GLU A 417 27.41 -16.26 -2.28
N GLY A 418 27.52 -16.22 -3.62
CA GLY A 418 28.55 -15.45 -4.32
C GLY A 418 28.28 -13.93 -4.42
N GLN A 419 27.10 -13.46 -3.99
CA GLN A 419 26.70 -12.04 -4.03
C GLN A 419 26.43 -11.44 -2.63
N ARG A 420 26.56 -12.25 -1.58
CA ARG A 420 26.36 -11.81 -0.19
C ARG A 420 27.52 -10.91 0.23
N LYS A 421 27.19 -9.76 0.76
CA LYS A 421 28.15 -8.88 1.45
C LYS A 421 28.14 -9.21 2.94
N GLU A 422 29.30 -9.41 3.54
CA GLU A 422 29.44 -9.61 4.99
C GLU A 422 29.29 -8.28 5.75
N LEU A 423 29.68 -7.17 5.13
CA LEU A 423 29.57 -5.83 5.69
C LEU A 423 28.43 -5.06 5.01
N ILE A 424 27.48 -4.58 5.81
CA ILE A 424 26.44 -3.66 5.38
C ILE A 424 26.95 -2.24 5.60
N ASP A 425 27.05 -1.48 4.52
CA ASP A 425 27.42 -0.08 4.52
C ASP A 425 26.25 0.84 4.16
N VAL A 426 26.54 2.12 3.91
CA VAL A 426 25.54 3.14 3.61
C VAL A 426 24.76 2.81 2.33
N GLU A 427 25.38 2.21 1.33
CA GLU A 427 24.76 1.91 0.04
C GLU A 427 23.61 0.88 0.19
N GLU A 428 23.81 -0.16 1.01
CA GLU A 428 22.77 -1.14 1.29
C GLU A 428 21.59 -0.53 2.03
N VAL A 429 21.86 0.34 3.01
CA VAL A 429 20.85 1.06 3.77
C VAL A 429 20.04 2.00 2.87
N GLU A 430 20.71 2.76 2.00
CA GLU A 430 20.08 3.61 0.99
C GLU A 430 19.12 2.83 0.10
N ALA A 431 19.56 1.64 -0.37
CA ALA A 431 18.74 0.78 -1.22
C ALA A 431 17.49 0.26 -0.50
N ILE A 432 17.57 -0.03 0.80
CA ILE A 432 16.43 -0.46 1.61
C ILE A 432 15.49 0.70 1.88
N VAL A 433 16.00 1.85 2.30
CA VAL A 433 15.16 3.04 2.53
C VAL A 433 14.44 3.44 1.25
N ALA A 434 15.12 3.40 0.09
CA ALA A 434 14.50 3.65 -1.20
C ALA A 434 13.29 2.73 -1.46
N LYS A 435 13.43 1.45 -1.16
CA LYS A 435 12.36 0.46 -1.34
C LYS A 435 11.22 0.66 -0.34
N MET A 436 11.52 0.88 0.94
CA MET A 436 10.52 1.12 1.99
C MET A 436 9.72 2.40 1.74
N ALA A 437 10.42 3.50 1.42
CA ALA A 437 9.82 4.79 1.13
C ALA A 437 9.22 4.88 -0.29
N ARG A 438 9.37 3.84 -1.11
CA ARG A 438 8.93 3.79 -2.53
C ARG A 438 9.51 4.91 -3.38
N ILE A 439 10.79 5.22 -3.14
CA ILE A 439 11.54 6.22 -3.90
C ILE A 439 12.55 5.51 -4.81
N PRO A 440 12.89 6.04 -5.98
CA PRO A 440 14.01 5.55 -6.77
C PRO A 440 15.30 5.59 -5.94
N ALA A 441 16.08 4.51 -5.95
CA ALA A 441 17.33 4.41 -5.18
C ALA A 441 18.32 5.57 -5.47
N LYS A 442 18.29 6.10 -6.68
CA LYS A 442 19.08 7.29 -7.08
C LYS A 442 18.77 8.59 -6.32
N GLN A 443 17.61 8.68 -5.65
CA GLN A 443 17.24 9.89 -4.87
C GLN A 443 17.70 9.85 -3.41
N VAL A 444 18.07 8.70 -2.92
CA VAL A 444 18.57 8.53 -1.56
C VAL A 444 20.06 8.83 -1.51
N SER A 445 20.78 8.61 -2.63
CA SER A 445 22.22 8.82 -2.74
C SER A 445 22.61 10.25 -3.17
N ALA A 446 23.87 10.59 -3.03
CA ALA A 446 24.47 11.88 -3.40
C ALA A 446 24.30 12.29 -4.89
N THR A 447 23.77 11.42 -5.74
CA THR A 447 23.54 11.60 -7.20
C THR A 447 22.41 12.60 -7.52
N ASP A 448 21.64 13.04 -6.53
CA ASP A 448 20.56 14.06 -6.70
C ASP A 448 21.13 15.39 -7.22
N LYS A 449 22.38 15.71 -6.89
CA LYS A 449 23.06 16.92 -7.36
C LYS A 449 23.28 16.94 -8.87
N ASP A 450 23.66 15.80 -9.47
CA ASP A 450 23.92 15.69 -10.91
C ASP A 450 22.62 15.82 -11.72
N VAL A 451 21.53 15.20 -11.25
CA VAL A 451 20.21 15.33 -11.88
C VAL A 451 19.74 16.79 -11.85
N LEU A 452 19.85 17.46 -10.71
CA LEU A 452 19.46 18.86 -10.56
C LEU A 452 20.37 19.81 -11.36
N GLN A 453 21.66 19.50 -11.48
CA GLN A 453 22.61 20.29 -12.28
C GLN A 453 22.19 20.31 -13.74
N HIS A 454 21.76 19.17 -14.28
CA HIS A 454 21.40 18.99 -15.69
C HIS A 454 19.90 19.12 -16.01
N LEU A 455 19.05 19.33 -14.99
CA LEU A 455 17.58 19.36 -15.13
C LEU A 455 17.11 20.31 -16.23
N GLU A 456 17.60 21.56 -16.20
CA GLU A 456 17.22 22.58 -17.18
C GLU A 456 17.59 22.15 -18.60
N ARG A 457 18.80 21.68 -18.81
CA ARG A 457 19.30 21.20 -20.10
C ARG A 457 18.45 20.04 -20.61
N ASN A 458 18.19 19.05 -19.76
CA ASN A 458 17.44 17.85 -20.14
C ASN A 458 15.99 18.17 -20.51
N LEU A 459 15.33 19.07 -19.77
CA LEU A 459 13.99 19.53 -20.10
C LEU A 459 13.96 20.26 -21.44
N LYS A 460 14.94 21.14 -21.72
CA LYS A 460 15.05 21.87 -23.01
C LYS A 460 15.30 20.97 -24.22
N MET A 461 15.89 19.78 -24.01
CA MET A 461 16.07 18.80 -25.09
C MET A 461 14.76 18.20 -25.60
N VAL A 462 13.75 18.08 -24.72
CA VAL A 462 12.48 17.37 -25.02
C VAL A 462 11.32 18.35 -25.22
N ILE A 463 11.42 19.56 -24.68
CA ILE A 463 10.35 20.56 -24.69
C ILE A 463 10.85 21.78 -25.44
N PHE A 464 10.11 22.16 -26.48
CA PHE A 464 10.52 23.20 -27.41
C PHE A 464 9.75 24.50 -27.21
N GLY A 465 10.43 25.63 -27.36
CA GLY A 465 9.83 26.97 -27.31
C GLY A 465 9.37 27.46 -25.95
N GLN A 466 9.83 26.82 -24.86
CA GLN A 466 9.46 27.19 -23.48
C GLN A 466 10.70 27.43 -22.59
N ASP A 467 11.80 27.87 -23.19
CA ASP A 467 13.08 28.06 -22.49
C ASP A 467 12.98 28.95 -21.23
N PRO A 468 12.26 30.10 -21.23
CA PRO A 468 12.11 30.95 -20.06
C PRO A 468 11.31 30.23 -18.94
N ALA A 469 10.25 29.49 -19.30
CA ALA A 469 9.43 28.74 -18.37
C ALA A 469 10.23 27.62 -17.68
N ILE A 470 11.03 26.88 -18.45
CA ILE A 470 11.91 25.82 -17.97
C ILE A 470 13.00 26.38 -17.07
N GLY A 471 13.62 27.52 -17.44
CA GLY A 471 14.62 28.17 -16.61
C GLY A 471 14.08 28.61 -15.24
N THR A 472 12.90 29.22 -15.21
CA THR A 472 12.21 29.61 -13.97
C THR A 472 11.90 28.39 -13.10
N LEU A 473 11.35 27.34 -13.67
CA LEU A 473 11.02 26.10 -12.99
C LEU A 473 12.27 25.41 -12.40
N ALA A 474 13.31 25.25 -13.22
CA ALA A 474 14.55 24.59 -12.79
C ALA A 474 15.26 25.36 -11.67
N SER A 475 15.27 26.69 -11.75
CA SER A 475 15.84 27.55 -10.71
C SER A 475 15.09 27.45 -9.39
N ALA A 476 13.76 27.44 -9.42
CA ALA A 476 12.93 27.30 -8.22
C ALA A 476 13.07 25.92 -7.58
N ILE A 477 13.14 24.84 -8.38
CA ILE A 477 13.36 23.48 -7.86
C ILE A 477 14.76 23.35 -7.23
N LYS A 478 15.80 23.92 -7.86
CA LYS A 478 17.15 23.94 -7.30
C LYS A 478 17.20 24.68 -5.96
N LEU A 479 16.52 25.81 -5.85
CA LEU A 479 16.40 26.56 -4.59
C LEU A 479 15.71 25.73 -3.51
N ALA A 480 14.58 25.12 -3.82
CA ALA A 480 13.84 24.29 -2.88
C ALA A 480 14.64 23.07 -2.38
N ARG A 481 15.41 22.43 -3.27
CA ARG A 481 16.26 21.26 -2.95
C ARG A 481 17.61 21.61 -2.31
N SER A 482 18.00 22.89 -2.29
CA SER A 482 19.27 23.32 -1.68
C SER A 482 19.28 23.27 -0.15
N GLY A 483 18.13 22.99 0.48
CA GLY A 483 17.98 23.03 1.93
C GLY A 483 17.73 24.44 2.51
N LEU A 484 17.65 25.46 1.65
CA LEU A 484 17.33 26.85 2.06
C LEU A 484 15.82 27.08 2.15
N GLY A 485 15.00 26.12 1.72
CA GLY A 485 13.55 26.18 1.83
C GLY A 485 13.03 25.84 3.23
N ASN A 486 11.76 26.14 3.48
CA ASN A 486 11.10 25.75 4.74
C ASN A 486 10.80 24.26 4.73
N PRO A 487 11.33 23.43 5.67
CA PRO A 487 11.12 21.98 5.70
C PRO A 487 9.67 21.56 5.98
N GLU A 488 8.84 22.49 6.45
CA GLU A 488 7.42 22.24 6.74
C GLU A 488 6.51 22.35 5.49
N LYS A 489 7.02 22.85 4.36
CA LYS A 489 6.26 23.09 3.13
C LYS A 489 6.55 22.02 2.07
N PRO A 490 5.68 21.90 1.03
CA PRO A 490 6.01 21.12 -0.16
C PRO A 490 7.32 21.56 -0.81
N ILE A 491 7.96 20.67 -1.61
CA ILE A 491 9.20 20.98 -2.33
C ILE A 491 9.05 22.22 -3.20
N GLY A 492 7.88 22.42 -3.79
CA GLY A 492 7.58 23.62 -4.56
C GLY A 492 6.13 23.65 -5.01
N ASN A 493 5.58 24.87 -5.06
CA ASN A 493 4.19 25.17 -5.42
C ASN A 493 4.20 26.04 -6.69
N PHE A 494 3.91 25.45 -7.84
CA PHE A 494 4.03 26.09 -9.14
C PHE A 494 2.67 26.29 -9.81
N LEU A 495 2.45 27.49 -10.36
CA LEU A 495 1.30 27.76 -11.23
C LEU A 495 1.80 27.93 -12.68
N PHE A 496 1.44 26.99 -13.55
CA PHE A 496 1.73 27.03 -14.99
C PHE A 496 0.61 27.73 -15.72
N ALA A 497 0.87 28.93 -16.20
CA ALA A 497 -0.12 29.77 -16.88
C ALA A 497 0.23 29.92 -18.37
N GLY A 498 -0.79 29.80 -19.24
CA GLY A 498 -0.60 30.00 -20.68
C GLY A 498 -1.66 29.29 -21.53
N PRO A 499 -1.61 29.44 -22.86
CA PRO A 499 -2.57 28.85 -23.78
C PRO A 499 -2.69 27.33 -23.67
N THR A 500 -3.78 26.78 -24.18
CA THR A 500 -3.94 25.32 -24.27
C THR A 500 -2.96 24.75 -25.32
N GLY A 501 -2.45 23.54 -25.08
CA GLY A 501 -1.61 22.82 -26.06
C GLY A 501 -0.19 23.34 -26.25
N VAL A 502 0.32 24.21 -25.35
CA VAL A 502 1.70 24.74 -25.41
C VAL A 502 2.71 23.89 -24.62
N GLY A 503 2.29 22.79 -23.99
CA GLY A 503 3.17 21.83 -23.32
C GLY A 503 3.18 21.87 -21.81
N LYS A 504 2.25 22.56 -21.11
CA LYS A 504 2.21 22.63 -19.62
C LYS A 504 2.21 21.25 -18.98
N THR A 505 1.31 20.36 -19.39
CA THR A 505 1.21 18.99 -18.86
C THR A 505 2.42 18.15 -19.26
N GLU A 506 3.00 18.39 -20.46
CA GLU A 506 4.19 17.66 -20.91
C GLU A 506 5.43 18.04 -20.09
N VAL A 507 5.62 19.34 -19.77
CA VAL A 507 6.70 19.78 -18.85
C VAL A 507 6.58 19.08 -17.51
N THR A 508 5.37 18.97 -16.97
CA THR A 508 5.14 18.28 -15.68
C THR A 508 5.47 16.78 -15.77
N LYS A 509 5.09 16.11 -16.88
CA LYS A 509 5.42 14.70 -17.12
C LYS A 509 6.93 14.49 -17.24
N GLN A 510 7.61 15.33 -17.99
CA GLN A 510 9.06 15.26 -18.17
C GLN A 510 9.82 15.60 -16.88
N LEU A 511 9.29 16.53 -16.08
CA LEU A 511 9.84 16.83 -14.75
C LEU A 511 9.77 15.59 -13.85
N ALA A 512 8.64 14.90 -13.79
CA ALA A 512 8.48 13.67 -13.00
C ALA A 512 9.47 12.59 -13.46
N LEU A 513 9.62 12.39 -14.78
CA LEU A 513 10.58 11.44 -15.37
C LEU A 513 12.03 11.79 -15.02
N GLN A 514 12.42 13.06 -15.13
CA GLN A 514 13.79 13.51 -14.83
C GLN A 514 14.11 13.39 -13.34
N LEU A 515 13.14 13.68 -12.48
CA LEU A 515 13.27 13.50 -11.04
C LEU A 515 13.13 12.04 -10.61
N GLY A 516 12.70 11.13 -11.50
CA GLY A 516 12.49 9.74 -11.20
C GLY A 516 11.34 9.46 -10.21
N ILE A 517 10.33 10.33 -10.16
CA ILE A 517 9.17 10.22 -9.26
C ILE A 517 7.86 10.06 -10.06
N GLU A 518 6.82 9.54 -9.39
CA GLU A 518 5.53 9.31 -10.02
C GLU A 518 4.81 10.65 -10.32
N LEU A 519 4.11 10.71 -11.45
CA LEU A 519 3.19 11.79 -11.79
C LEU A 519 1.78 11.41 -11.33
N VAL A 520 1.27 12.13 -10.35
CA VAL A 520 -0.12 12.03 -9.89
C VAL A 520 -0.91 13.17 -10.51
N ARG A 521 -1.97 12.85 -11.27
CA ARG A 521 -2.77 13.86 -11.97
C ARG A 521 -4.22 13.84 -11.52
N PHE A 522 -4.78 15.04 -11.27
CA PHE A 522 -6.20 15.28 -11.08
C PHE A 522 -6.66 16.36 -12.04
N ASP A 523 -7.74 16.11 -12.77
CA ASP A 523 -8.39 17.09 -13.63
C ASP A 523 -9.44 17.84 -12.82
N MET A 524 -9.23 19.12 -12.61
CA MET A 524 -10.11 19.95 -11.76
C MET A 524 -11.47 20.22 -12.38
N SER A 525 -11.65 19.91 -13.66
CA SER A 525 -12.99 19.94 -14.27
C SER A 525 -13.96 18.90 -13.71
N GLU A 526 -13.45 17.83 -13.09
CA GLU A 526 -14.25 16.82 -12.38
C GLU A 526 -14.67 17.29 -10.98
N TYR A 527 -14.08 18.37 -10.47
CA TYR A 527 -14.24 18.87 -9.10
C TYR A 527 -14.85 20.29 -9.07
N MET A 528 -15.76 20.60 -9.98
CA MET A 528 -16.46 21.88 -10.04
C MET A 528 -17.60 21.98 -9.03
N GLU A 529 -18.18 20.84 -8.63
CA GLU A 529 -19.35 20.81 -7.74
C GLU A 529 -18.96 20.58 -6.27
N PRO A 530 -19.69 21.12 -5.27
CA PRO A 530 -19.41 20.91 -3.85
C PRO A 530 -19.33 19.44 -3.45
N HIS A 531 -20.15 18.57 -4.06
CA HIS A 531 -20.16 17.14 -3.75
C HIS A 531 -18.90 16.41 -4.21
N SER A 532 -18.23 16.91 -5.23
CA SER A 532 -16.99 16.28 -5.72
C SER A 532 -15.79 16.53 -4.79
N ILE A 533 -15.84 17.57 -3.93
CA ILE A 533 -14.81 17.84 -2.93
C ILE A 533 -14.73 16.69 -1.91
N SER A 534 -15.89 16.16 -1.51
CA SER A 534 -15.95 15.01 -0.59
C SER A 534 -15.27 13.76 -1.16
N ARG A 535 -15.19 13.61 -2.47
CA ARG A 535 -14.41 12.53 -3.11
C ARG A 535 -12.90 12.77 -2.99
N LEU A 536 -12.49 14.03 -2.98
CA LEU A 536 -11.07 14.39 -2.95
C LEU A 536 -10.45 14.24 -1.55
N ILE A 537 -11.20 14.66 -0.49
CA ILE A 537 -10.72 14.69 0.90
C ILE A 537 -11.50 13.80 1.87
N GLY A 538 -12.49 13.05 1.38
CA GLY A 538 -13.39 12.21 2.19
C GLY A 538 -14.72 12.88 2.52
N ALA A 539 -15.76 12.09 2.75
CA ALA A 539 -17.08 12.57 3.15
C ALA A 539 -17.13 12.83 4.66
N PRO A 540 -17.84 13.88 5.13
CA PRO A 540 -18.03 14.10 6.55
C PRO A 540 -18.80 12.95 7.23
N PRO A 541 -18.61 12.73 8.55
CA PRO A 541 -19.37 11.72 9.29
C PRO A 541 -20.87 11.85 9.10
N GLY A 542 -21.54 10.74 8.78
CA GLY A 542 -22.99 10.69 8.55
C GLY A 542 -23.43 10.78 7.09
N TYR A 543 -22.50 10.97 6.14
CA TYR A 543 -22.80 10.91 4.70
C TYR A 543 -22.43 9.55 4.11
N VAL A 544 -23.08 9.16 3.01
CA VAL A 544 -22.79 7.91 2.29
C VAL A 544 -21.35 7.97 1.75
N GLY A 545 -20.54 6.94 2.08
CA GLY A 545 -19.13 6.88 1.68
C GLY A 545 -18.16 7.46 2.72
N PHE A 546 -18.58 7.74 3.95
CA PHE A 546 -17.73 8.21 5.06
C PHE A 546 -16.54 7.28 5.32
N ASP A 547 -16.73 5.95 5.21
CA ASP A 547 -15.64 4.96 5.40
C ASP A 547 -14.59 4.96 4.27
N GLN A 548 -14.86 5.66 3.17
CA GLN A 548 -13.92 5.82 2.06
C GLN A 548 -13.06 7.06 2.31
N GLY A 549 -11.76 6.89 2.41
CA GLY A 549 -10.81 8.00 2.50
C GLY A 549 -10.86 8.90 1.27
N GLY A 550 -10.31 10.11 1.35
CA GLY A 550 -10.22 11.03 0.22
C GLY A 550 -9.24 10.52 -0.84
N LEU A 551 -9.63 10.61 -2.12
CA LEU A 551 -8.79 10.15 -3.24
C LEU A 551 -7.41 10.84 -3.28
N LEU A 552 -7.35 12.13 -2.95
CA LEU A 552 -6.11 12.89 -2.88
C LEU A 552 -5.22 12.41 -1.72
N THR A 553 -5.78 12.32 -0.52
CA THR A 553 -5.05 11.88 0.67
C THR A 553 -4.58 10.45 0.55
N GLU A 554 -5.41 9.54 0.04
CA GLU A 554 -5.00 8.15 -0.21
C GLU A 554 -3.86 8.05 -1.22
N LYS A 555 -3.94 8.82 -2.32
CA LYS A 555 -2.93 8.76 -3.37
C LYS A 555 -1.59 9.28 -2.87
N ILE A 556 -1.59 10.37 -2.10
CA ILE A 556 -0.37 10.93 -1.50
C ILE A 556 0.23 10.01 -0.44
N VAL A 557 -0.59 9.37 0.40
CA VAL A 557 -0.09 8.37 1.36
C VAL A 557 0.53 7.16 0.64
N LYS A 558 -0.04 6.74 -0.50
CA LYS A 558 0.53 5.65 -1.32
C LYS A 558 1.81 6.06 -2.07
N THR A 559 1.90 7.34 -2.47
CA THR A 559 3.02 7.90 -3.24
C THR A 559 3.47 9.23 -2.65
N PRO A 560 4.16 9.22 -1.50
CA PRO A 560 4.53 10.44 -0.77
C PRO A 560 5.57 11.29 -1.50
N HIS A 561 6.30 10.72 -2.47
CA HIS A 561 7.24 11.41 -3.34
C HIS A 561 6.69 11.42 -4.77
N CYS A 562 6.06 12.51 -5.17
CA CYS A 562 5.45 12.62 -6.50
C CYS A 562 5.45 14.07 -7.00
N VAL A 563 5.22 14.20 -8.30
CA VAL A 563 4.74 15.46 -8.88
C VAL A 563 3.21 15.39 -8.90
N LEU A 564 2.56 16.23 -8.13
CA LEU A 564 1.11 16.37 -8.09
C LEU A 564 0.69 17.44 -9.09
N LEU A 565 -0.01 17.02 -10.15
CA LEU A 565 -0.56 17.90 -11.16
C LEU A 565 -2.06 18.10 -10.93
N LEU A 566 -2.46 19.32 -10.67
CA LEU A 566 -3.85 19.76 -10.67
C LEU A 566 -4.11 20.53 -11.97
N ASP A 567 -4.73 19.87 -12.94
CA ASP A 567 -4.95 20.42 -14.27
C ASP A 567 -6.21 21.29 -14.30
N GLU A 568 -6.16 22.44 -14.95
CA GLU A 568 -7.24 23.42 -15.10
C GLU A 568 -7.83 23.92 -13.76
N ILE A 569 -6.96 24.38 -12.87
CA ILE A 569 -7.30 24.77 -11.49
C ILE A 569 -8.37 25.86 -11.41
N GLU A 570 -8.51 26.71 -12.44
CA GLU A 570 -9.54 27.74 -12.53
C GLU A 570 -10.98 27.19 -12.59
N LYS A 571 -11.13 25.89 -12.91
CA LYS A 571 -12.43 25.20 -12.92
C LYS A 571 -12.81 24.59 -11.58
N ALA A 572 -11.86 24.50 -10.66
CA ALA A 572 -12.07 23.91 -9.35
C ALA A 572 -13.07 24.70 -8.52
N HIS A 573 -13.85 24.01 -7.68
CA HIS A 573 -14.70 24.67 -6.70
C HIS A 573 -13.85 25.55 -5.74
N PRO A 574 -14.36 26.72 -5.29
CA PRO A 574 -13.62 27.64 -4.41
C PRO A 574 -13.06 27.00 -3.14
N ASP A 575 -13.74 26.02 -2.54
CA ASP A 575 -13.26 25.35 -1.33
C ASP A 575 -11.99 24.53 -1.55
N ILE A 576 -11.69 24.10 -2.78
CA ILE A 576 -10.43 23.41 -3.10
C ILE A 576 -9.24 24.34 -2.87
N PHE A 577 -9.40 25.62 -3.14
CA PHE A 577 -8.34 26.59 -2.87
C PHE A 577 -8.03 26.70 -1.37
N ASN A 578 -9.05 26.58 -0.49
CA ASN A 578 -8.83 26.58 0.96
C ASN A 578 -8.02 25.35 1.40
N ILE A 579 -8.28 24.18 0.79
CA ILE A 579 -7.50 22.95 1.02
C ILE A 579 -6.05 23.13 0.55
N LEU A 580 -5.86 23.69 -0.64
CA LEU A 580 -4.53 23.93 -1.19
C LEU A 580 -3.74 24.94 -0.37
N LEU A 581 -4.39 25.95 0.19
CA LEU A 581 -3.75 26.91 1.12
C LEU A 581 -3.16 26.17 2.34
N GLN A 582 -3.90 25.23 2.92
CA GLN A 582 -3.44 24.40 4.03
C GLN A 582 -2.22 23.54 3.62
N VAL A 583 -2.30 22.88 2.46
CA VAL A 583 -1.20 22.07 1.91
C VAL A 583 0.06 22.92 1.69
N MET A 584 -0.08 24.08 1.07
CA MET A 584 1.06 24.97 0.76
C MET A 584 1.70 25.58 2.00
N ASP A 585 0.95 25.78 3.10
CA ASP A 585 1.47 26.37 4.34
C ASP A 585 2.09 25.35 5.29
N ARG A 586 1.43 24.20 5.47
CA ARG A 586 1.80 23.22 6.49
C ARG A 586 2.38 21.93 5.92
N GLY A 587 2.31 21.72 4.61
CA GLY A 587 2.76 20.50 3.97
C GLY A 587 2.01 19.24 4.44
N VAL A 588 0.86 19.39 5.11
CA VAL A 588 0.05 18.28 5.63
C VAL A 588 -1.42 18.57 5.39
N LEU A 589 -2.17 17.55 5.01
CA LEU A 589 -3.62 17.59 4.87
C LEU A 589 -4.24 16.45 5.66
N THR A 590 -5.14 16.78 6.57
CA THR A 590 -5.92 15.80 7.33
C THR A 590 -7.26 15.56 6.64
N ASP A 591 -7.58 14.30 6.35
CA ASP A 591 -8.87 13.93 5.79
C ASP A 591 -9.98 13.92 6.86
N THR A 592 -11.22 13.69 6.43
CA THR A 592 -12.38 13.63 7.32
C THR A 592 -12.34 12.47 8.30
N ASN A 593 -11.52 11.45 8.04
CA ASN A 593 -11.31 10.29 8.93
C ASN A 593 -10.16 10.51 9.94
N GLY A 594 -9.55 11.72 9.93
CA GLY A 594 -8.41 12.04 10.79
C GLY A 594 -7.07 11.51 10.30
N ARG A 595 -7.00 10.96 9.07
CA ARG A 595 -5.75 10.48 8.47
C ARG A 595 -4.98 11.65 7.90
N GLU A 596 -3.72 11.77 8.26
CA GLU A 596 -2.84 12.81 7.76
C GLU A 596 -2.08 12.34 6.51
N ALA A 597 -2.16 13.14 5.45
CA ALA A 597 -1.36 12.98 4.24
C ALA A 597 -0.25 14.03 4.22
N ASN A 598 1.01 13.59 4.05
CA ASN A 598 2.19 14.44 4.08
C ASN A 598 2.61 14.83 2.66
N PHE A 599 2.61 16.14 2.37
CA PHE A 599 2.98 16.73 1.08
C PHE A 599 4.39 17.35 1.07
N LYS A 600 5.18 17.25 2.15
CA LYS A 600 6.51 17.88 2.24
C LYS A 600 7.47 17.43 1.13
N ASN A 601 7.30 16.22 0.63
CA ASN A 601 8.10 15.66 -0.47
C ASN A 601 7.39 15.72 -1.84
N VAL A 602 6.31 16.49 -1.96
CA VAL A 602 5.53 16.65 -3.19
C VAL A 602 5.96 17.92 -3.93
N VAL A 603 6.06 17.83 -5.25
CA VAL A 603 6.13 19.00 -6.13
C VAL A 603 4.71 19.28 -6.63
N LEU A 604 4.09 20.35 -6.13
CA LEU A 604 2.75 20.75 -6.52
C LEU A 604 2.78 21.61 -7.77
N VAL A 605 2.16 21.13 -8.83
CA VAL A 605 2.01 21.85 -10.10
C VAL A 605 0.53 22.06 -10.39
N MET A 606 0.11 23.27 -10.60
CA MET A 606 -1.24 23.65 -11.00
C MET A 606 -1.20 24.27 -12.38
N THR A 607 -2.09 23.91 -13.28
CA THR A 607 -2.16 24.52 -14.59
C THR A 607 -3.38 25.41 -14.70
N THR A 608 -3.24 26.51 -15.46
CA THR A 608 -4.35 27.41 -15.77
C THR A 608 -4.28 27.90 -17.21
N ASN A 609 -5.45 28.09 -17.80
CA ASN A 609 -5.60 28.76 -19.10
C ASN A 609 -6.06 30.23 -18.91
N ALA A 610 -6.19 30.72 -17.67
CA ALA A 610 -6.53 32.09 -17.38
C ALA A 610 -5.50 33.06 -18.00
N GLY A 611 -5.95 34.09 -18.67
CA GLY A 611 -5.12 35.06 -19.38
C GLY A 611 -4.71 34.66 -20.80
N ALA A 612 -4.96 33.41 -21.23
CA ALA A 612 -4.58 32.93 -22.56
C ALA A 612 -5.30 33.67 -23.69
N ALA A 613 -6.58 33.95 -23.54
CA ALA A 613 -7.39 34.67 -24.53
C ALA A 613 -6.95 36.13 -24.70
N GLN A 614 -6.34 36.74 -23.69
CA GLN A 614 -5.82 38.09 -23.75
C GLN A 614 -4.41 38.15 -24.33
N ALA A 615 -3.58 37.14 -24.01
CA ALA A 615 -2.24 37.00 -24.59
C ALA A 615 -2.27 36.73 -26.10
N SER A 616 -3.36 36.16 -26.64
CA SER A 616 -3.53 35.85 -28.07
C SER A 616 -4.24 36.94 -28.85
N ARG A 617 -4.73 38.03 -28.24
CA ARG A 617 -5.34 39.18 -28.95
C ARG A 617 -4.27 39.88 -29.78
N ARG A 618 -4.47 39.95 -31.11
CA ARG A 618 -3.66 40.78 -31.97
C ARG A 618 -3.82 42.25 -31.56
N SER A 619 -2.72 42.92 -31.31
CA SER A 619 -2.69 44.35 -31.07
C SER A 619 -3.31 45.10 -32.24
N ILE A 620 -4.44 45.77 -32.00
CA ILE A 620 -5.04 46.67 -32.97
C ILE A 620 -4.45 48.06 -32.68
N GLY A 621 -3.37 48.43 -33.41
CA GLY A 621 -2.74 49.72 -33.26
C GLY A 621 -1.21 49.68 -33.47
N PHE A 622 -0.59 50.85 -33.70
CA PHE A 622 0.84 51.03 -33.98
C PHE A 622 1.78 50.90 -32.75
N THR A 623 1.25 50.63 -31.59
CA THR A 623 2.05 50.40 -30.33
C THR A 623 2.11 48.91 -29.99
N LYS A 624 3.31 48.36 -29.88
CA LYS A 624 3.56 47.04 -29.27
C LYS A 624 3.11 47.11 -27.82
N GLN A 625 1.89 46.70 -27.53
CA GLN A 625 1.45 46.48 -26.13
C GLN A 625 2.06 45.16 -25.63
N ASP A 626 2.61 45.24 -24.43
CA ASP A 626 3.23 44.08 -23.79
C ASP A 626 2.12 43.22 -23.17
N HIS A 627 1.64 42.22 -24.00
CA HIS A 627 0.53 41.32 -23.62
C HIS A 627 0.87 40.39 -22.45
N ALA A 628 2.14 40.31 -22.02
CA ALA A 628 2.54 39.56 -20.83
C ALA A 628 1.97 40.20 -19.55
N THR A 629 1.88 41.54 -19.54
CA THR A 629 1.31 42.29 -18.41
C THR A 629 -0.20 42.03 -18.26
N ASP A 630 -0.93 41.95 -19.37
CA ASP A 630 -2.37 41.70 -19.40
C ASP A 630 -2.72 40.28 -18.91
N ALA A 631 -1.89 39.30 -19.26
CA ALA A 631 -2.06 37.92 -18.80
C ALA A 631 -1.84 37.82 -17.26
N MET A 632 -0.84 38.52 -16.73
CA MET A 632 -0.58 38.56 -15.29
C MET A 632 -1.70 39.29 -14.52
N GLU A 633 -2.30 40.34 -15.12
CA GLU A 633 -3.43 41.03 -14.51
C GLU A 633 -4.67 40.09 -14.43
N THR A 634 -4.89 39.28 -15.44
CA THR A 634 -5.98 38.28 -15.40
C THR A 634 -5.75 37.23 -14.33
N ILE A 635 -4.52 36.73 -14.19
CA ILE A 635 -4.15 35.79 -13.11
C ILE A 635 -4.37 36.47 -11.73
N ARG A 636 -4.03 37.78 -11.63
CA ARG A 636 -4.28 38.56 -10.39
C ARG A 636 -5.77 38.67 -10.04
N ARG A 637 -6.63 38.73 -11.04
CA ARG A 637 -8.10 38.78 -10.85
C ARG A 637 -8.71 37.41 -10.57
N SER A 638 -8.15 36.35 -11.16
CA SER A 638 -8.69 34.97 -11.01
C SER A 638 -8.31 34.31 -9.68
N PHE A 639 -7.16 34.68 -9.11
CA PHE A 639 -6.66 34.06 -7.87
C PHE A 639 -6.47 35.10 -6.77
N THR A 640 -6.88 34.75 -5.55
CA THR A 640 -6.75 35.65 -4.39
C THR A 640 -5.29 36.01 -4.09
N PRO A 641 -5.02 37.20 -3.53
CA PRO A 641 -3.67 37.56 -3.11
C PRO A 641 -3.04 36.51 -2.17
N GLU A 642 -3.84 35.96 -1.27
CA GLU A 642 -3.42 34.95 -0.32
C GLU A 642 -2.90 33.68 -1.01
N PHE A 643 -3.60 33.18 -2.01
CA PHE A 643 -3.18 32.02 -2.80
C PHE A 643 -1.88 32.30 -3.58
N ARG A 644 -1.80 33.44 -4.23
CA ARG A 644 -0.63 33.83 -5.04
C ARG A 644 0.66 33.98 -4.21
N ASN A 645 0.54 34.49 -2.97
CA ASN A 645 1.70 34.68 -2.09
C ASN A 645 2.29 33.35 -1.56
N ARG A 646 1.58 32.22 -1.74
CA ARG A 646 2.06 30.88 -1.35
C ARG A 646 2.66 30.11 -2.51
N LEU A 647 2.60 30.66 -3.72
CA LEU A 647 3.27 30.08 -4.89
C LEU A 647 4.75 30.44 -4.86
N ASP A 648 5.62 29.45 -5.10
CA ASP A 648 7.05 29.66 -5.25
C ASP A 648 7.37 30.30 -6.60
N ALA A 649 6.62 29.94 -7.65
CA ALA A 649 6.71 30.63 -8.95
C ALA A 649 5.41 30.51 -9.78
N VAL A 650 5.12 31.58 -10.52
CA VAL A 650 4.17 31.57 -11.64
C VAL A 650 4.96 31.42 -12.93
N VAL A 651 4.86 30.25 -13.57
CA VAL A 651 5.61 29.89 -14.77
C VAL A 651 4.75 30.21 -15.99
N GLN A 652 5.17 31.17 -16.79
CA GLN A 652 4.44 31.60 -17.98
C GLN A 652 4.86 30.81 -19.21
N PHE A 653 3.91 30.19 -19.86
CA PHE A 653 4.07 29.49 -21.12
C PHE A 653 3.62 30.36 -22.29
N GLN A 654 4.48 30.47 -23.29
CA GLN A 654 4.22 31.26 -24.48
C GLN A 654 3.56 30.41 -25.58
N ALA A 655 2.87 31.09 -26.50
CA ALA A 655 2.38 30.42 -27.72
C ALA A 655 3.56 29.92 -28.56
N LEU A 656 3.40 28.72 -29.15
CA LEU A 656 4.45 28.10 -29.94
C LEU A 656 4.59 28.78 -31.30
N GLY A 657 5.81 29.20 -31.65
CA GLY A 657 6.15 29.62 -33.02
C GLY A 657 6.22 28.43 -33.99
N PHE A 658 6.07 28.71 -35.31
CA PHE A 658 6.03 27.68 -36.33
C PHE A 658 7.27 26.74 -36.32
N GLU A 659 8.47 27.28 -36.09
CA GLU A 659 9.70 26.49 -35.97
C GLU A 659 9.63 25.46 -34.81
N HIS A 660 8.99 25.84 -33.69
CA HIS A 660 8.81 24.95 -32.57
C HIS A 660 7.75 23.89 -32.83
N ILE A 661 6.73 24.22 -33.64
CA ILE A 661 5.70 23.26 -34.07
C ILE A 661 6.32 22.18 -34.92
N LEU A 662 7.23 22.51 -35.84
CA LEU A 662 7.96 21.52 -36.64
C LEU A 662 8.75 20.55 -35.76
N ARG A 663 9.41 21.03 -34.75
CA ARG A 663 10.11 20.16 -33.78
C ARG A 663 9.14 19.26 -32.98
N VAL A 664 7.94 19.74 -32.70
CA VAL A 664 6.88 18.92 -32.08
C VAL A 664 6.42 17.82 -33.04
N VAL A 665 6.27 18.13 -34.35
CA VAL A 665 6.00 17.10 -35.39
C VAL A 665 7.11 16.05 -35.38
N ASP A 666 8.37 16.46 -35.42
CA ASP A 666 9.52 15.55 -35.37
C ASP A 666 9.48 14.63 -34.14
N LYS A 667 9.16 15.18 -32.97
CA LYS A 667 9.01 14.38 -31.75
C LYS A 667 7.94 13.29 -31.91
N PHE A 668 6.75 13.63 -32.43
CA PHE A 668 5.69 12.65 -32.63
C PHE A 668 6.04 11.57 -33.68
N LEU A 669 6.78 11.96 -34.73
CA LEU A 669 7.27 11.01 -35.75
C LEU A 669 8.33 10.07 -35.16
N ILE A 670 9.25 10.56 -34.32
CA ILE A 670 10.23 9.74 -33.62
C ILE A 670 9.54 8.78 -32.64
N GLU A 671 8.53 9.26 -31.89
CA GLU A 671 7.74 8.37 -30.99
C GLU A 671 7.03 7.26 -31.76
N LEU A 672 6.53 7.58 -32.99
CA LEU A 672 5.92 6.59 -33.87
C LEU A 672 6.97 5.62 -34.42
N GLU A 673 8.13 6.11 -34.86
CA GLU A 673 9.25 5.30 -35.36
C GLU A 673 9.71 4.28 -34.31
N LEU A 674 9.86 4.70 -33.04
CA LEU A 674 10.20 3.81 -31.93
C LEU A 674 9.16 2.69 -31.73
N LEU A 675 7.87 2.99 -31.85
CA LEU A 675 6.80 1.97 -31.78
C LEU A 675 6.84 0.98 -32.96
N LEU A 676 7.32 1.43 -34.11
CA LEU A 676 7.44 0.62 -35.34
C LEU A 676 8.74 -0.21 -35.32
N GLN A 677 9.76 0.20 -34.62
CA GLN A 677 11.06 -0.46 -34.56
C GLN A 677 10.94 -1.90 -34.01
N ASP A 678 10.08 -2.12 -33.00
CA ASP A 678 9.80 -3.45 -32.45
C ASP A 678 9.15 -4.40 -33.48
N LYS A 679 8.59 -3.84 -34.58
CA LYS A 679 7.97 -4.55 -35.68
C LYS A 679 8.87 -4.61 -36.95
N HIS A 680 10.13 -4.21 -36.83
CA HIS A 680 11.10 -4.13 -37.93
C HIS A 680 10.65 -3.22 -39.06
N VAL A 681 9.93 -2.15 -38.74
CA VAL A 681 9.45 -1.17 -39.72
C VAL A 681 10.18 0.15 -39.53
N SER A 682 10.83 0.65 -40.61
CA SER A 682 11.46 1.97 -40.61
C SER A 682 10.49 3.03 -41.13
N LEU A 683 10.49 4.22 -40.50
CA LEU A 683 9.64 5.35 -40.89
C LEU A 683 10.48 6.49 -41.43
N SER A 684 10.06 7.07 -42.54
CA SER A 684 10.63 8.30 -43.12
C SER A 684 9.52 9.29 -43.51
N ALA A 685 9.73 10.57 -43.27
CA ALA A 685 8.80 11.62 -43.69
C ALA A 685 9.53 12.70 -44.48
N THR A 686 8.95 13.12 -45.60
CA THR A 686 9.48 14.20 -46.41
C THR A 686 9.35 15.56 -45.69
N PRO A 687 10.17 16.57 -46.02
CA PRO A 687 10.01 17.92 -45.49
C PRO A 687 8.61 18.50 -45.72
N THR A 688 8.03 18.24 -46.93
CA THR A 688 6.68 18.65 -47.30
C THR A 688 5.61 18.01 -46.38
N ALA A 689 5.77 16.72 -46.05
CA ALA A 689 4.89 16.04 -45.11
C ALA A 689 4.96 16.62 -43.68
N ARG A 690 6.16 17.01 -43.24
CA ARG A 690 6.35 17.67 -41.93
C ARG A 690 5.68 19.04 -41.88
N ASP A 691 5.84 19.85 -42.93
CA ASP A 691 5.19 21.16 -43.07
C ASP A 691 3.67 21.01 -43.11
N TRP A 692 3.17 20.03 -43.84
CA TRP A 692 1.73 19.72 -43.89
C TRP A 692 1.18 19.34 -42.50
N LEU A 693 1.88 18.46 -41.80
CA LEU A 693 1.51 18.07 -40.46
C LEU A 693 1.54 19.25 -39.48
N ALA A 694 2.52 20.14 -39.62
CA ALA A 694 2.63 21.34 -38.75
C ALA A 694 1.45 22.29 -38.99
N HIS A 695 1.01 22.47 -40.26
CA HIS A 695 -0.12 23.33 -40.57
C HIS A 695 -1.47 22.73 -40.15
N HIS A 696 -1.69 21.44 -40.37
CA HIS A 696 -2.97 20.78 -40.06
C HIS A 696 -3.07 20.28 -38.63
N GLY A 697 -1.95 20.06 -37.97
CA GLY A 697 -1.88 19.62 -36.57
C GLY A 697 -1.80 20.75 -35.55
N PHE A 698 -1.74 22.00 -35.96
CA PHE A 698 -1.69 23.16 -35.09
C PHE A 698 -2.95 24.04 -35.26
N ASP A 699 -3.52 24.43 -34.15
CA ASP A 699 -4.62 25.39 -34.03
C ASP A 699 -4.22 26.56 -33.13
N PRO A 700 -4.43 27.81 -33.52
CA PRO A 700 -4.06 28.98 -32.70
C PRO A 700 -4.69 29.00 -31.30
N LEU A 701 -5.87 28.40 -31.12
CA LEU A 701 -6.60 28.34 -29.85
C LEU A 701 -6.30 27.08 -29.02
N MET A 702 -6.06 25.96 -29.72
CA MET A 702 -5.86 24.64 -29.15
C MET A 702 -4.37 24.23 -29.10
N GLY A 703 -3.47 25.02 -29.68
CA GLY A 703 -2.05 24.74 -29.77
C GLY A 703 -1.74 23.47 -30.59
N ALA A 704 -0.79 22.67 -30.13
CA ALA A 704 -0.40 21.40 -30.76
C ALA A 704 -1.30 20.21 -30.35
N ARG A 705 -2.42 20.43 -29.65
CA ARG A 705 -3.32 19.35 -29.20
C ARG A 705 -3.95 18.55 -30.36
N PRO A 706 -4.33 19.15 -31.50
CA PRO A 706 -4.83 18.41 -32.65
C PRO A 706 -3.80 17.51 -33.32
N MET A 707 -2.50 17.76 -33.16
CA MET A 707 -1.40 17.03 -33.82
C MET A 707 -1.49 15.52 -33.61
N ALA A 708 -1.68 15.10 -32.35
CA ALA A 708 -1.79 13.68 -31.98
C ALA A 708 -2.95 13.00 -32.73
N ARG A 709 -4.08 13.73 -32.93
CA ARG A 709 -5.26 13.23 -33.62
C ARG A 709 -5.02 13.14 -35.12
N VAL A 710 -4.39 14.15 -35.73
CA VAL A 710 -4.04 14.14 -37.13
C VAL A 710 -3.11 12.97 -37.45
N ILE A 711 -2.08 12.75 -36.62
CA ILE A 711 -1.16 11.60 -36.77
C ILE A 711 -1.91 10.28 -36.60
N GLN A 712 -2.83 10.19 -35.64
CA GLN A 712 -3.62 8.99 -35.43
C GLN A 712 -4.51 8.66 -36.59
N ASP A 713 -5.23 9.64 -37.14
CA ASP A 713 -6.22 9.43 -38.16
C ASP A 713 -5.58 9.28 -39.58
N ARG A 714 -4.50 10.02 -39.86
CA ARG A 714 -3.88 10.05 -41.19
C ARG A 714 -2.69 9.13 -41.36
N ILE A 715 -2.04 8.72 -40.25
CA ILE A 715 -0.84 7.87 -40.33
C ILE A 715 -1.09 6.54 -39.59
N LYS A 716 -1.45 6.55 -38.31
CA LYS A 716 -1.54 5.31 -37.52
C LYS A 716 -2.65 4.37 -38.01
N ARG A 717 -3.81 4.90 -38.38
CA ARG A 717 -4.93 4.06 -38.90
C ARG A 717 -4.56 3.31 -40.15
N PRO A 718 -4.08 3.98 -41.26
CA PRO A 718 -3.65 3.27 -42.46
C PRO A 718 -2.52 2.27 -42.16
N LEU A 719 -1.58 2.61 -41.32
CA LEU A 719 -0.49 1.71 -40.95
C LEU A 719 -0.95 0.48 -40.16
N ALA A 720 -2.00 0.59 -39.38
CA ALA A 720 -2.50 -0.55 -38.58
C ALA A 720 -2.96 -1.70 -39.49
N ASP A 721 -3.69 -1.41 -40.57
CA ASP A 721 -4.14 -2.41 -41.52
C ASP A 721 -2.96 -3.05 -42.27
N GLU A 722 -1.96 -2.25 -42.66
CA GLU A 722 -0.76 -2.73 -43.33
C GLU A 722 0.14 -3.58 -42.41
N LEU A 723 0.19 -3.27 -41.12
CA LEU A 723 0.93 -4.03 -40.12
C LEU A 723 0.26 -5.34 -39.74
N LEU A 724 -1.07 -5.39 -39.77
CA LEU A 724 -1.82 -6.58 -39.37
C LEU A 724 -2.09 -7.53 -40.52
N PHE A 725 -2.38 -7.01 -41.71
CA PHE A 725 -2.91 -7.78 -42.82
C PHE A 725 -2.22 -7.47 -44.15
N GLY A 726 -1.38 -6.43 -44.21
CA GLY A 726 -0.79 -5.92 -45.44
C GLY A 726 0.68 -6.23 -45.62
N LYS A 727 1.40 -5.33 -46.30
CA LYS A 727 2.80 -5.50 -46.73
C LYS A 727 3.81 -5.44 -45.59
N LEU A 728 3.43 -4.93 -44.38
CA LEU A 728 4.33 -4.70 -43.25
C LEU A 728 4.28 -5.81 -42.16
N VAL A 729 3.58 -6.91 -42.42
CA VAL A 729 3.46 -8.04 -41.49
C VAL A 729 4.84 -8.60 -41.07
N ASN A 730 5.80 -8.64 -41.99
CA ASN A 730 7.14 -9.15 -41.75
C ASN A 730 8.21 -8.03 -41.68
N GLY A 731 7.79 -6.79 -41.44
CA GLY A 731 8.67 -5.62 -41.47
C GLY A 731 8.67 -4.91 -42.85
N GLY A 732 9.36 -3.78 -42.90
CA GLY A 732 9.43 -3.00 -44.16
C GLY A 732 9.76 -1.52 -43.97
N LYS A 733 9.47 -0.73 -45.00
CA LYS A 733 9.71 0.72 -44.96
C LYS A 733 8.39 1.46 -45.17
N VAL A 734 8.22 2.55 -44.46
CA VAL A 734 7.10 3.48 -44.53
C VAL A 734 7.64 4.84 -44.93
N SER A 735 7.10 5.41 -46.03
CA SER A 735 7.40 6.77 -46.45
C SER A 735 6.15 7.61 -46.41
N ILE A 736 6.23 8.75 -45.76
CA ILE A 736 5.14 9.71 -45.65
C ILE A 736 5.47 10.90 -46.53
N ASP A 737 4.57 11.18 -47.51
CA ASP A 737 4.70 12.28 -48.44
C ASP A 737 3.37 13.03 -48.63
N VAL A 738 3.36 14.11 -49.36
CA VAL A 738 2.16 14.90 -49.70
C VAL A 738 1.96 14.91 -51.20
N ARG A 739 0.74 14.55 -51.66
CA ARG A 739 0.30 14.66 -53.07
C ARG A 739 -1.09 15.29 -53.10
N ASP A 740 -1.28 16.26 -53.95
CA ASP A 740 -2.55 16.96 -54.12
C ASP A 740 -3.12 17.52 -52.79
N ASP A 741 -2.23 18.05 -51.94
CA ASP A 741 -2.52 18.57 -50.58
C ASP A 741 -3.07 17.53 -49.61
N GLU A 742 -2.94 16.23 -49.91
CA GLU A 742 -3.27 15.12 -49.00
C GLU A 742 -2.02 14.36 -48.59
N LEU A 743 -2.00 13.89 -47.31
CA LEU A 743 -0.93 13.07 -46.79
C LEU A 743 -1.06 11.63 -47.33
N VAL A 744 -0.02 11.14 -47.95
CA VAL A 744 0.06 9.80 -48.54
C VAL A 744 1.08 8.97 -47.74
N VAL A 745 0.65 7.79 -47.30
CA VAL A 745 1.50 6.83 -46.61
C VAL A 745 1.79 5.68 -47.56
N GLU A 746 3.02 5.59 -48.03
CA GLU A 746 3.48 4.51 -48.90
C GLU A 746 4.20 3.43 -48.08
N THR A 747 3.84 2.18 -48.31
CA THR A 747 4.40 1.02 -47.61
C THR A 747 5.15 0.11 -48.61
N GLN A 748 6.36 -0.29 -48.23
CA GLN A 748 7.19 -1.25 -48.95
C GLN A 748 7.56 -2.40 -48.03
N ALA A 749 7.27 -3.65 -48.45
CA ALA A 749 7.71 -4.83 -47.72
C ALA A 749 9.25 -4.93 -47.77
N GLU A 750 9.85 -5.45 -46.73
CA GLU A 750 11.26 -5.83 -46.77
C GLU A 750 11.42 -7.00 -47.75
N PRO A 751 12.40 -6.97 -48.69
CA PRO A 751 12.63 -8.08 -49.58
C PRO A 751 12.98 -9.32 -48.75
N GLU A 752 12.30 -10.45 -49.01
CA GLU A 752 12.56 -11.72 -48.34
C GLU A 752 14.08 -11.96 -48.35
N ARG A 753 14.68 -12.01 -47.17
CA ARG A 753 16.05 -12.53 -46.99
C ARG A 753 16.02 -14.00 -47.33
N LEU A 754 16.41 -14.33 -48.59
CA LEU A 754 16.75 -15.69 -48.97
C LEU A 754 17.82 -16.17 -47.99
N LEU A 755 17.40 -17.02 -47.04
CA LEU A 755 18.35 -17.77 -46.21
C LEU A 755 19.31 -18.48 -47.14
N PRO A 756 20.64 -18.42 -46.94
CA PRO A 756 21.57 -19.19 -47.74
C PRO A 756 21.18 -20.66 -47.61
N VAL A 757 20.82 -21.28 -48.71
CA VAL A 757 20.60 -22.71 -48.84
C VAL A 757 21.92 -23.34 -48.47
N THR A 758 22.00 -23.95 -47.27
CA THR A 758 23.05 -24.89 -46.94
C THR A 758 22.92 -26.07 -47.91
N VAL A 759 23.74 -26.06 -48.94
CA VAL A 759 23.98 -27.25 -49.73
C VAL A 759 24.80 -28.23 -48.85
N GLU A 760 24.19 -29.42 -48.59
CA GLU A 760 24.82 -30.56 -47.99
C GLU A 760 26.05 -31.04 -48.81
#